data_af50110dfe90ecc80c040a961edd5fc2
#
_entry.id   af50110dfe90ecc80c040a961edd5fc2
#
_cell.length_a   1.000
_cell.length_b   1.000
_cell.length_c   1.000
_cell.angle_alpha   90.00
_cell.angle_beta   90.00
_cell.angle_gamma   90.00
#
_symmetry.space_group_name_H-M   'P 1'
#
loop_
_entity.id
_entity.type
_entity.pdbx_description
1 polymer ?
#
loop_
_entity_poly.entity_id
_entity_poly.type
_entity_poly.pdbx_seq_one_letter_code
_entity_poly.pdbx_strand_id
1 'polypeptide(L)'
;MIRKRFIISCCRKRKFRASRLMHSMDLRTMTQSLVTLAEDNMAFFLSQGPGETARRLSSVFAGVREQALGLEPTLGHLLGVAHLFDLDAETPANGYRSLVHTARCCLGHLLHKSRYVASNRRSIFFRASHNLAELEAYLAALTQLRALAYYAQRLLATNQPGSLFFDGDEGLTTDFLREYITLHKGCFYGRCLGFQFTPAIRPFLQTLSIGLVSFGEHYKRNETGLSVAASSLFTSGRFAIDPELRGAEFERITQNLDVQFWKAFWNITEMEVLSSLANIVSTTVKVSRLLSLPPEAFEMPLITDPKLTVTISPPLAHTGPGPVLVRLISYDLREGQDSEELSSLVKSEGPRSLDLRHRPQQAPRSPSLIVHIHGGGFVAQTSKSHEPYLKTWAQELGVPILSIDYSLAPEAPFPRALEECFYAYCWAVKHCTLLGSTGERICLAGDSAGGNLCFTVSLRAAAYGVRVPDGIMAAYPATMLQSTASPSRLLSLMDPLLPLSVLCKCVSAYAGGEIEDLSDSDQKALGVMGLVQRDTALLLRDLRLSASSWLNSFLELRHKSHPKSVSMAEPMRRSVSEAALAQPEDPRGTDPLKSLTLHDLNLRGSTETSNTSELSLSAETLGPSTPSDVNFLLGPEGAQEEAEARDELNSKNRSRGINASFPEGFHPRRSSQGPTRMPLYSSPIAKNPFMSPLLAPDSMLQSLPPVHIVACALDPILDDSVMFARRLRNLGKPVTLRVVEDLPHGFLSLASLCQETRQAAALCVERIRLVLSPPGPAPPRPV
;
A
#
# COMPACT_ATOMS: atom_id res chain seq x y z
N MET A 1 -5.47 36.54 -26.18
CA MET A 1 -5.81 35.22 -25.59
C MET A 1 -5.46 34.03 -26.48
N ILE A 2 -5.69 34.06 -27.77
CA ILE A 2 -5.43 32.95 -28.71
C ILE A 2 -3.95 32.57 -28.79
N ARG A 3 -3.01 33.53 -28.79
CA ARG A 3 -1.55 33.24 -28.77
C ARG A 3 -1.07 32.51 -27.51
N LYS A 4 -1.63 32.80 -26.32
CA LYS A 4 -1.27 32.06 -25.09
C LYS A 4 -1.79 30.62 -25.11
N ARG A 5 -2.97 30.36 -25.65
CA ARG A 5 -3.52 28.98 -25.78
C ARG A 5 -2.72 28.17 -26.81
N PHE A 6 -2.26 28.77 -27.90
CA PHE A 6 -1.43 28.09 -28.90
C PHE A 6 -0.05 27.71 -28.33
N ILE A 7 0.57 28.61 -27.55
CA ILE A 7 1.87 28.35 -26.91
C ILE A 7 1.75 27.25 -25.86
N ILE A 8 0.70 27.25 -25.02
CA ILE A 8 0.48 26.19 -23.98
C ILE A 8 0.18 24.85 -24.64
N SER A 9 -0.63 24.81 -25.69
CA SER A 9 -0.94 23.58 -26.46
C SER A 9 0.31 23.06 -27.18
N CYS A 10 1.10 23.95 -27.77
CA CYS A 10 2.35 23.58 -28.44
C CYS A 10 3.42 23.07 -27.45
N CYS A 11 3.51 23.68 -26.26
CA CYS A 11 4.39 23.19 -25.17
C CYS A 11 3.91 21.84 -24.61
N ARG A 12 2.59 21.60 -24.44
CA ARG A 12 2.06 20.29 -24.07
C ARG A 12 2.35 19.22 -25.12
N LYS A 13 2.10 19.50 -26.39
CA LYS A 13 2.41 18.58 -27.49
C LYS A 13 3.91 18.29 -27.61
N ARG A 14 4.78 19.30 -27.39
CA ARG A 14 6.24 19.11 -27.37
C ARG A 14 6.70 18.27 -26.17
N LYS A 15 6.14 18.48 -24.95
CA LYS A 15 6.44 17.64 -23.78
C LYS A 15 6.00 16.20 -23.99
N PHE A 16 4.79 15.99 -24.56
CA PHE A 16 4.26 14.65 -24.84
C PHE A 16 5.07 13.92 -25.94
N ARG A 17 5.54 14.64 -26.95
CA ARG A 17 6.40 14.09 -28.02
C ARG A 17 7.81 13.77 -27.51
N ALA A 18 8.37 14.61 -26.61
CA ALA A 18 9.65 14.37 -25.99
C ALA A 18 9.62 13.17 -25.04
N SER A 19 8.54 12.98 -24.28
CA SER A 19 8.33 11.81 -23.41
C SER A 19 8.26 10.53 -24.25
N ARG A 20 7.49 10.47 -25.32
CA ARG A 20 7.42 9.29 -26.20
C ARG A 20 8.76 8.96 -26.87
N LEU A 21 9.52 9.97 -27.30
CA LEU A 21 10.85 9.75 -27.88
C LEU A 21 11.83 9.18 -26.85
N MET A 22 11.72 9.54 -25.59
CA MET A 22 12.57 9.01 -24.52
C MET A 22 12.24 7.54 -24.18
N HIS A 23 10.97 7.13 -24.29
CA HIS A 23 10.59 5.72 -24.12
C HIS A 23 11.07 4.81 -25.25
N SER A 24 11.29 5.36 -26.44
CA SER A 24 11.75 4.60 -27.60
C SER A 24 13.28 4.55 -27.75
N MET A 25 14.04 5.34 -26.98
CA MET A 25 15.51 5.37 -27.05
C MET A 25 16.07 4.15 -26.30
N ASP A 26 16.96 3.38 -26.94
CA ASP A 26 17.65 2.29 -26.25
C ASP A 26 18.56 2.79 -25.13
N LEU A 27 18.85 1.90 -24.16
CA LEU A 27 19.59 2.25 -22.95
C LEU A 27 20.99 2.78 -23.26
N ARG A 28 21.71 2.14 -24.20
CA ARG A 28 23.08 2.50 -24.56
C ARG A 28 23.14 3.89 -25.19
N THR A 29 22.25 4.18 -26.13
CA THR A 29 22.13 5.50 -26.78
C THR A 29 21.77 6.59 -25.78
N MET A 30 20.88 6.27 -24.82
CA MET A 30 20.50 7.20 -23.74
C MET A 30 21.70 7.53 -22.85
N THR A 31 22.45 6.51 -22.41
CA THR A 31 23.64 6.66 -21.57
C THR A 31 24.71 7.44 -22.31
N GLN A 32 25.03 7.10 -23.55
CA GLN A 32 26.03 7.81 -24.35
C GLN A 32 25.69 9.30 -24.54
N SER A 33 24.41 9.59 -24.83
CA SER A 33 23.94 10.98 -24.96
C SER A 33 24.06 11.76 -23.65
N LEU A 34 23.80 11.10 -22.50
CA LEU A 34 23.94 11.71 -21.17
C LEU A 34 25.42 11.98 -20.86
N VAL A 35 26.30 11.04 -21.14
CA VAL A 35 27.75 11.15 -20.93
C VAL A 35 28.31 12.34 -21.72
N THR A 36 28.04 12.43 -23.02
CA THR A 36 28.48 13.53 -23.87
C THR A 36 28.01 14.90 -23.36
N LEU A 37 26.75 14.99 -22.93
CA LEU A 37 26.19 16.22 -22.35
C LEU A 37 26.78 16.54 -20.97
N ALA A 38 27.10 15.53 -20.17
CA ALA A 38 27.74 15.72 -18.88
C ALA A 38 29.16 16.27 -19.06
N GLU A 39 29.93 15.72 -20.01
CA GLU A 39 31.28 16.18 -20.34
C GLU A 39 31.28 17.64 -20.87
N ASP A 40 30.36 17.98 -21.77
CA ASP A 40 30.20 19.36 -22.26
C ASP A 40 29.84 20.36 -21.14
N ASN A 41 28.91 19.98 -20.25
CA ASN A 41 28.56 20.84 -19.12
C ASN A 41 29.70 20.92 -18.10
N MET A 42 30.40 19.83 -17.81
CA MET A 42 31.58 19.82 -16.93
C MET A 42 32.66 20.75 -17.43
N ALA A 43 33.07 20.65 -18.70
CA ALA A 43 34.07 21.49 -19.32
C ALA A 43 33.67 22.98 -19.27
N PHE A 44 32.40 23.29 -19.57
CA PHE A 44 31.87 24.64 -19.48
C PHE A 44 32.01 25.22 -18.07
N PHE A 45 31.56 24.50 -17.02
CA PHE A 45 31.63 25.05 -15.67
C PHE A 45 33.06 25.13 -15.11
N LEU A 46 33.96 24.24 -15.52
CA LEU A 46 35.37 24.35 -15.21
C LEU A 46 36.00 25.63 -15.78
N SER A 47 35.58 26.06 -16.98
CA SER A 47 36.08 27.27 -17.64
C SER A 47 35.56 28.59 -17.02
N GLN A 48 34.55 28.55 -16.15
CA GLN A 48 33.93 29.73 -15.52
C GLN A 48 34.76 30.30 -14.33
N GLY A 49 35.91 29.73 -14.01
CA GLY A 49 36.77 30.19 -12.91
C GLY A 49 36.44 29.56 -11.55
N PRO A 50 36.99 30.10 -10.44
CA PRO A 50 37.02 29.41 -9.13
C PRO A 50 35.73 29.49 -8.30
N GLY A 51 34.62 29.95 -8.87
CA GLY A 51 33.33 30.05 -8.16
C GLY A 51 32.86 28.72 -7.60
N GLU A 52 32.45 28.68 -6.33
CA GLU A 52 31.99 27.44 -5.63
C GLU A 52 30.86 26.72 -6.38
N THR A 53 29.83 27.46 -6.79
CA THR A 53 28.69 26.87 -7.53
C THR A 53 29.11 26.27 -8.87
N ALA A 54 30.06 26.89 -9.59
CA ALA A 54 30.57 26.35 -10.85
C ALA A 54 31.37 25.07 -10.62
N ARG A 55 32.24 25.03 -9.59
CA ARG A 55 32.98 23.83 -9.19
C ARG A 55 32.04 22.68 -8.82
N ARG A 56 31.00 22.96 -8.01
CA ARG A 56 29.99 21.95 -7.62
C ARG A 56 29.21 21.45 -8.84
N LEU A 57 28.78 22.32 -9.75
CA LEU A 57 28.13 21.91 -11.00
C LEU A 57 29.02 21.02 -11.86
N SER A 58 30.31 21.37 -11.99
CA SER A 58 31.26 20.51 -12.70
C SER A 58 31.45 19.16 -12.03
N SER A 59 31.59 19.11 -10.69
CA SER A 59 31.72 17.87 -9.93
C SER A 59 30.47 16.99 -10.05
N VAL A 60 29.28 17.58 -10.02
CA VAL A 60 28.01 16.81 -10.18
C VAL A 60 27.94 16.20 -11.58
N PHE A 61 28.30 16.91 -12.65
CA PHE A 61 28.31 16.33 -13.99
C PHE A 61 29.38 15.25 -14.15
N ALA A 62 30.54 15.38 -13.50
CA ALA A 62 31.53 14.31 -13.44
C ALA A 62 30.97 13.04 -12.77
N GLY A 63 30.27 13.21 -11.63
CA GLY A 63 29.60 12.12 -10.95
C GLY A 63 28.48 11.48 -11.79
N VAL A 64 27.66 12.29 -12.47
CA VAL A 64 26.60 11.77 -13.37
C VAL A 64 27.21 10.92 -14.47
N ARG A 65 28.31 11.38 -15.10
CA ARG A 65 29.04 10.60 -16.11
C ARG A 65 29.51 9.26 -15.56
N GLU A 66 30.19 9.30 -14.43
CA GLU A 66 30.74 8.10 -13.78
C GLU A 66 29.66 7.08 -13.43
N GLN A 67 28.58 7.53 -12.77
CA GLN A 67 27.50 6.63 -12.36
C GLN A 67 26.75 6.08 -13.55
N ALA A 68 26.53 6.87 -14.62
CA ALA A 68 25.85 6.40 -15.83
C ALA A 68 26.66 5.33 -16.56
N LEU A 69 27.99 5.54 -16.72
CA LEU A 69 28.89 4.56 -17.35
C LEU A 69 29.00 3.27 -16.51
N GLY A 70 29.07 3.39 -15.18
CA GLY A 70 29.16 2.20 -14.31
C GLY A 70 27.84 1.42 -14.18
N LEU A 71 26.70 2.04 -14.46
CA LEU A 71 25.38 1.42 -14.34
C LEU A 71 24.97 0.69 -15.63
N GLU A 72 25.31 1.23 -16.81
CA GLU A 72 24.85 0.75 -18.10
C GLU A 72 25.11 -0.75 -18.35
N PRO A 73 26.34 -1.30 -18.14
CA PRO A 73 26.61 -2.73 -18.37
C PRO A 73 25.72 -3.64 -17.51
N THR A 74 25.53 -3.27 -16.23
CA THR A 74 24.70 -4.02 -15.30
C THR A 74 23.25 -4.04 -15.76
N LEU A 75 22.69 -2.87 -16.14
CA LEU A 75 21.31 -2.80 -16.64
C LEU A 75 21.15 -3.56 -17.95
N GLY A 76 22.15 -3.51 -18.84
CA GLY A 76 22.17 -4.28 -20.10
C GLY A 76 22.11 -5.79 -19.84
N HIS A 77 22.90 -6.28 -18.89
CA HIS A 77 22.86 -7.68 -18.47
C HIS A 77 21.50 -8.07 -17.87
N LEU A 78 20.99 -7.30 -16.91
CA LEU A 78 19.69 -7.57 -16.30
C LEU A 78 18.55 -7.58 -17.34
N LEU A 79 18.56 -6.65 -18.29
CA LEU A 79 17.57 -6.60 -19.37
C LEU A 79 17.66 -7.83 -20.28
N GLY A 80 18.89 -8.29 -20.58
CA GLY A 80 19.14 -9.46 -21.41
C GLY A 80 18.55 -10.75 -20.84
N VAL A 81 18.56 -10.90 -19.51
CA VAL A 81 18.06 -12.11 -18.81
C VAL A 81 16.63 -11.96 -18.28
N ALA A 82 16.08 -10.75 -18.23
CA ALA A 82 14.77 -10.48 -17.62
C ALA A 82 13.63 -11.32 -18.23
N HIS A 83 13.71 -11.66 -19.52
CA HIS A 83 12.70 -12.46 -20.21
C HIS A 83 12.54 -13.87 -19.65
N LEU A 84 13.55 -14.41 -18.96
CA LEU A 84 13.51 -15.73 -18.31
C LEU A 84 12.58 -15.76 -17.09
N PHE A 85 12.24 -14.58 -16.56
CA PHE A 85 11.45 -14.40 -15.36
C PHE A 85 10.02 -13.89 -15.64
N ASP A 86 9.69 -13.61 -16.89
CA ASP A 86 8.33 -13.25 -17.29
C ASP A 86 7.38 -14.45 -17.16
N LEU A 87 6.10 -14.17 -16.97
CA LEU A 87 5.09 -15.22 -17.00
C LEU A 87 5.04 -15.87 -18.39
N ASP A 88 5.04 -15.05 -19.43
CA ASP A 88 5.08 -15.41 -20.85
C ASP A 88 5.57 -14.22 -21.69
N ALA A 89 5.74 -14.44 -22.99
CA ALA A 89 6.16 -13.41 -23.92
C ALA A 89 5.12 -12.28 -24.11
N GLU A 90 3.84 -12.57 -23.83
CA GLU A 90 2.74 -11.60 -23.96
C GLU A 90 2.61 -10.74 -22.71
N THR A 91 3.21 -11.15 -21.59
CA THR A 91 3.18 -10.45 -20.30
C THR A 91 4.62 -10.21 -19.79
N PRO A 92 5.39 -9.32 -20.45
CA PRO A 92 6.80 -9.09 -20.11
C PRO A 92 6.93 -8.24 -18.85
N ALA A 93 6.76 -8.83 -17.66
CA ALA A 93 6.77 -8.15 -16.38
C ALA A 93 7.42 -8.98 -15.27
N ASN A 94 8.38 -8.40 -14.58
CA ASN A 94 9.02 -8.90 -13.36
C ASN A 94 9.88 -7.79 -12.74
N GLY A 95 10.38 -8.00 -11.54
CA GLY A 95 11.16 -6.99 -10.81
C GLY A 95 12.46 -6.57 -11.50
N TYR A 96 13.12 -7.43 -12.28
CA TYR A 96 14.30 -7.03 -13.07
C TYR A 96 13.92 -5.98 -14.11
N ARG A 97 12.83 -6.17 -14.84
CA ARG A 97 12.32 -5.19 -15.80
C ARG A 97 11.95 -3.88 -15.13
N SER A 98 11.30 -3.97 -13.97
CA SER A 98 10.89 -2.81 -13.19
C SER A 98 12.08 -1.97 -12.73
N LEU A 99 13.15 -2.62 -12.27
CA LEU A 99 14.39 -1.94 -11.86
C LEU A 99 15.07 -1.26 -13.05
N VAL A 100 15.19 -1.95 -14.18
CA VAL A 100 15.75 -1.37 -15.42
C VAL A 100 14.90 -0.18 -15.88
N HIS A 101 13.57 -0.31 -15.87
CA HIS A 101 12.67 0.79 -16.22
C HIS A 101 12.86 2.00 -15.31
N THR A 102 12.91 1.79 -14.00
CA THR A 102 13.14 2.85 -13.01
C THR A 102 14.47 3.56 -13.22
N ALA A 103 15.55 2.80 -13.46
CA ALA A 103 16.86 3.37 -13.78
C ALA A 103 16.83 4.20 -15.08
N ARG A 104 16.14 3.73 -16.11
CA ARG A 104 15.91 4.48 -17.37
C ARG A 104 15.14 5.77 -17.14
N CYS A 105 14.13 5.78 -16.26
CA CYS A 105 13.41 7.00 -15.89
C CYS A 105 14.36 8.05 -15.26
N CYS A 106 15.26 7.61 -14.37
CA CYS A 106 16.26 8.50 -13.76
C CYS A 106 17.26 9.03 -14.78
N LEU A 107 17.85 8.16 -15.62
CA LEU A 107 18.76 8.56 -16.71
C LEU A 107 18.08 9.52 -17.70
N GLY A 108 16.82 9.27 -18.05
CA GLY A 108 16.01 10.12 -18.90
C GLY A 108 15.79 11.50 -18.30
N HIS A 109 15.51 11.58 -17.00
CA HIS A 109 15.39 12.85 -16.29
C HIS A 109 16.70 13.63 -16.29
N LEU A 110 17.81 12.97 -15.97
CA LEU A 110 19.14 13.57 -15.99
C LEU A 110 19.53 14.03 -17.40
N LEU A 111 19.23 13.25 -18.44
CA LEU A 111 19.46 13.62 -19.84
C LEU A 111 18.67 14.89 -20.22
N HIS A 112 17.40 14.96 -19.86
CA HIS A 112 16.57 16.15 -20.07
C HIS A 112 17.12 17.35 -19.34
N LYS A 113 17.52 17.19 -18.07
CA LYS A 113 18.07 18.24 -17.24
C LYS A 113 19.43 18.73 -17.76
N SER A 114 20.31 17.80 -18.18
CA SER A 114 21.62 18.15 -18.76
C SER A 114 21.46 18.94 -20.05
N ARG A 115 20.49 18.59 -20.92
CA ARG A 115 20.14 19.37 -22.11
C ARG A 115 19.63 20.77 -21.76
N TYR A 116 18.76 20.86 -20.74
CA TYR A 116 18.26 22.15 -20.26
C TYR A 116 19.41 23.03 -19.77
N VAL A 117 20.33 22.49 -18.98
CA VAL A 117 21.51 23.21 -18.48
C VAL A 117 22.39 23.67 -19.66
N ALA A 118 22.75 22.78 -20.57
CA ALA A 118 23.56 23.12 -21.75
C ALA A 118 22.96 24.26 -22.58
N SER A 119 21.64 24.28 -22.74
CA SER A 119 20.94 25.31 -23.52
C SER A 119 20.79 26.65 -22.79
N ASN A 120 20.81 26.65 -21.43
CA ASN A 120 20.48 27.83 -20.63
C ASN A 120 21.62 28.37 -19.75
N ARG A 121 22.73 27.65 -19.61
CA ARG A 121 23.85 27.98 -18.71
C ARG A 121 24.50 29.33 -18.94
N ARG A 122 24.31 29.96 -20.12
CA ARG A 122 24.76 31.32 -20.46
C ARG A 122 23.69 32.38 -20.22
N SER A 123 22.46 31.99 -19.89
CA SER A 123 21.36 32.91 -19.68
C SER A 123 21.45 33.60 -18.32
N ILE A 124 21.15 34.90 -18.27
CA ILE A 124 21.05 35.68 -17.03
C ILE A 124 19.92 35.15 -16.10
N PHE A 125 18.96 34.40 -16.63
CA PHE A 125 17.87 33.75 -15.90
C PHE A 125 18.21 32.35 -15.43
N PHE A 126 19.44 31.87 -15.63
CA PHE A 126 19.85 30.54 -15.19
C PHE A 126 20.00 30.49 -13.67
N ARG A 127 19.06 29.78 -13.03
CA ARG A 127 19.05 29.60 -11.57
C ARG A 127 20.06 28.50 -11.17
N ALA A 128 21.35 28.87 -11.08
CA ALA A 128 22.42 27.91 -10.86
C ALA A 128 22.24 27.06 -9.61
N SER A 129 21.94 27.66 -8.45
CA SER A 129 21.71 26.92 -7.18
C SER A 129 20.51 25.95 -7.23
N HIS A 130 19.41 26.36 -7.87
CA HIS A 130 18.26 25.48 -8.01
C HIS A 130 18.55 24.28 -8.93
N ASN A 131 19.25 24.53 -10.05
CA ASN A 131 19.62 23.46 -10.97
C ASN A 131 20.67 22.53 -10.34
N LEU A 132 21.58 23.05 -9.55
CA LEU A 132 22.58 22.30 -8.80
C LEU A 132 21.90 21.36 -7.80
N ALA A 133 21.01 21.87 -6.95
CA ALA A 133 20.32 21.06 -5.95
C ALA A 133 19.48 19.91 -6.59
N GLU A 134 18.84 20.17 -7.74
CA GLU A 134 18.12 19.13 -8.48
C GLU A 134 19.06 18.07 -9.06
N LEU A 135 20.19 18.49 -9.64
CA LEU A 135 21.19 17.57 -10.19
C LEU A 135 21.85 16.72 -9.09
N GLU A 136 22.18 17.32 -7.94
CA GLU A 136 22.73 16.61 -6.78
C GLU A 136 21.76 15.55 -6.25
N ALA A 137 20.46 15.86 -6.18
CA ALA A 137 19.45 14.91 -5.75
C ALA A 137 19.32 13.72 -6.73
N TYR A 138 19.29 14.00 -8.06
CA TYR A 138 19.23 12.94 -9.05
C TYR A 138 20.54 12.16 -9.21
N LEU A 139 21.70 12.77 -8.95
CA LEU A 139 22.96 12.04 -8.84
C LEU A 139 22.94 11.08 -7.65
N ALA A 140 22.43 11.53 -6.51
CA ALA A 140 22.25 10.65 -5.35
C ALA A 140 21.30 9.48 -5.68
N ALA A 141 20.17 9.75 -6.34
CA ALA A 141 19.25 8.72 -6.79
C ALA A 141 19.91 7.75 -7.77
N LEU A 142 20.68 8.22 -8.75
CA LEU A 142 21.38 7.39 -9.71
C LEU A 142 22.43 6.49 -9.04
N THR A 143 23.15 7.01 -8.04
CA THR A 143 24.11 6.23 -7.24
C THR A 143 23.41 5.10 -6.49
N GLN A 144 22.26 5.36 -5.90
CA GLN A 144 21.48 4.31 -5.21
C GLN A 144 20.89 3.30 -6.19
N LEU A 145 20.43 3.73 -7.36
CA LEU A 145 19.96 2.82 -8.41
C LEU A 145 21.07 1.90 -8.92
N ARG A 146 22.32 2.41 -8.98
CA ARG A 146 23.48 1.58 -9.29
C ARG A 146 23.72 0.53 -8.20
N ALA A 147 23.57 0.88 -6.91
CA ALA A 147 23.65 -0.08 -5.82
C ALA A 147 22.53 -1.14 -5.93
N LEU A 148 21.28 -0.75 -6.23
CA LEU A 148 20.18 -1.70 -6.43
C LEU A 148 20.43 -2.65 -7.60
N ALA A 149 21.03 -2.17 -8.68
CA ALA A 149 21.38 -3.01 -9.82
C ALA A 149 22.42 -4.08 -9.43
N TYR A 150 23.38 -3.78 -8.58
CA TYR A 150 24.31 -4.77 -8.01
C TYR A 150 23.59 -5.78 -7.09
N TYR A 151 22.68 -5.31 -6.23
CA TYR A 151 21.86 -6.23 -5.43
C TYR A 151 21.02 -7.15 -6.31
N ALA A 152 20.46 -6.63 -7.40
CA ALA A 152 19.71 -7.45 -8.37
C ALA A 152 20.61 -8.47 -9.07
N GLN A 153 21.86 -8.13 -9.45
CA GLN A 153 22.82 -9.09 -9.96
C GLN A 153 23.18 -10.18 -8.94
N ARG A 154 23.32 -9.81 -7.68
CA ARG A 154 23.57 -10.75 -6.59
C ARG A 154 22.41 -11.73 -6.44
N LEU A 155 21.14 -11.25 -6.46
CA LEU A 155 19.96 -12.11 -6.47
C LEU A 155 19.99 -13.07 -7.67
N LEU A 156 20.30 -12.54 -8.86
CA LEU A 156 20.39 -13.35 -10.08
C LEU A 156 21.45 -14.46 -9.99
N ALA A 157 22.59 -14.18 -9.34
CA ALA A 157 23.69 -15.14 -9.19
C ALA A 157 23.44 -16.18 -8.10
N THR A 158 22.59 -15.87 -7.11
CA THR A 158 22.32 -16.74 -5.94
C THR A 158 21.07 -17.58 -6.17
N ASN A 159 20.06 -17.03 -6.82
CA ASN A 159 18.77 -17.69 -7.00
C ASN A 159 18.84 -18.86 -7.99
N GLN A 160 18.02 -19.87 -7.78
CA GLN A 160 17.81 -20.92 -8.76
C GLN A 160 17.24 -20.35 -10.07
N PRO A 161 17.54 -20.97 -11.23
CA PRO A 161 17.01 -20.54 -12.51
C PRO A 161 15.48 -20.40 -12.50
N GLY A 162 14.97 -19.20 -12.82
CA GLY A 162 13.55 -18.91 -12.84
C GLY A 162 12.96 -18.47 -11.50
N SER A 163 13.66 -18.58 -10.38
CA SER A 163 13.21 -18.04 -9.10
C SER A 163 13.46 -16.54 -9.01
N LEU A 164 12.44 -15.78 -8.55
CA LEU A 164 12.57 -14.35 -8.28
C LEU A 164 12.87 -14.07 -6.81
N PHE A 165 12.48 -14.95 -5.88
CA PHE A 165 12.77 -14.78 -4.47
C PHE A 165 14.15 -15.30 -4.11
N PHE A 166 14.78 -14.62 -3.15
CA PHE A 166 16.10 -15.00 -2.67
C PHE A 166 16.08 -16.41 -2.08
N ASP A 167 16.94 -17.26 -2.60
CA ASP A 167 17.00 -18.71 -2.31
C ASP A 167 18.13 -19.05 -1.31
N GLY A 168 18.42 -18.12 -0.40
CA GLY A 168 19.37 -18.31 0.70
C GLY A 168 18.67 -18.83 1.95
N ASP A 169 19.48 -19.37 2.88
CA ASP A 169 19.01 -19.64 4.23
C ASP A 169 18.54 -18.34 4.93
N GLU A 170 17.89 -18.48 6.09
CA GLU A 170 17.37 -17.33 6.83
C GLU A 170 18.49 -16.36 7.28
N GLY A 171 19.70 -16.87 7.56
CA GLY A 171 20.86 -16.06 7.93
C GLY A 171 21.34 -15.19 6.76
N LEU A 172 21.55 -15.80 5.58
CA LEU A 172 21.95 -15.07 4.36
C LEU A 172 20.89 -14.06 3.92
N THR A 173 19.60 -14.41 4.04
CA THR A 173 18.50 -13.51 3.76
C THR A 173 18.52 -12.31 4.69
N THR A 174 18.72 -12.53 5.98
CA THR A 174 18.79 -11.48 7.00
C THR A 174 19.98 -10.56 6.75
N ASP A 175 21.15 -11.11 6.42
CA ASP A 175 22.35 -10.32 6.15
C ASP A 175 22.19 -9.47 4.88
N PHE A 176 21.59 -10.03 3.84
CA PHE A 176 21.25 -9.28 2.63
C PHE A 176 20.31 -8.09 2.94
N LEU A 177 19.23 -8.35 3.66
CA LEU A 177 18.27 -7.32 4.04
C LEU A 177 18.89 -6.28 4.97
N ARG A 178 19.72 -6.70 5.94
CA ARG A 178 20.45 -5.81 6.87
C ARG A 178 21.37 -4.85 6.12
N GLU A 179 22.07 -5.33 5.10
CA GLU A 179 22.92 -4.49 4.25
C GLU A 179 22.06 -3.52 3.40
N TYR A 180 21.00 -4.03 2.75
CA TYR A 180 20.12 -3.26 1.89
C TYR A 180 19.44 -2.09 2.63
N ILE A 181 18.93 -2.31 3.85
CA ILE A 181 18.20 -1.27 4.61
C ILE A 181 19.07 -0.09 5.02
N THR A 182 20.40 -0.26 5.05
CA THR A 182 21.34 0.83 5.36
C THR A 182 21.49 1.84 4.22
N LEU A 183 20.99 1.56 3.02
CA LEU A 183 21.04 2.49 1.91
C LEU A 183 20.24 3.76 2.20
N HIS A 184 20.81 4.92 1.84
CA HIS A 184 20.15 6.21 1.98
C HIS A 184 18.94 6.33 1.03
N LYS A 185 17.80 6.75 1.55
CA LYS A 185 16.50 6.82 0.85
C LYS A 185 15.99 8.25 0.67
N GLY A 186 16.51 9.21 1.44
CA GLY A 186 15.96 10.56 1.54
C GLY A 186 15.82 11.29 0.19
N CYS A 187 16.70 11.03 -0.77
CA CYS A 187 16.59 11.63 -2.12
C CYS A 187 15.29 11.22 -2.82
N PHE A 188 14.82 9.96 -2.64
CA PHE A 188 13.60 9.44 -3.26
C PHE A 188 12.32 10.00 -2.64
N TYR A 189 12.36 10.37 -1.37
CA TYR A 189 11.22 10.98 -0.67
C TYR A 189 11.24 12.52 -0.69
N GLY A 190 12.35 13.07 -1.18
CA GLY A 190 12.58 14.52 -1.40
C GLY A 190 12.28 14.97 -2.82
N ARG A 191 13.30 15.48 -3.52
CA ARG A 191 13.17 16.01 -4.89
C ARG A 191 12.87 14.96 -5.94
N CYS A 192 13.32 13.73 -5.75
CA CYS A 192 13.10 12.64 -6.70
C CYS A 192 11.78 11.87 -6.42
N LEU A 193 10.90 12.39 -5.56
CA LEU A 193 9.66 11.69 -5.20
C LEU A 193 8.81 11.37 -6.43
N GLY A 194 8.54 10.08 -6.61
CA GLY A 194 7.65 9.57 -7.64
C GLY A 194 8.12 9.81 -9.08
N PHE A 195 9.44 9.95 -9.30
CA PHE A 195 10.00 10.22 -10.64
C PHE A 195 9.71 9.08 -11.62
N GLN A 196 9.53 7.85 -11.14
CA GLN A 196 9.25 6.64 -11.91
C GLN A 196 7.78 6.50 -12.32
N PHE A 197 6.87 7.12 -11.59
CA PHE A 197 5.44 7.01 -11.84
C PHE A 197 4.93 8.03 -12.86
N THR A 198 3.71 7.81 -13.35
CA THR A 198 3.03 8.79 -14.23
C THR A 198 3.05 10.19 -13.59
N PRO A 199 3.37 11.24 -14.36
CA PRO A 199 3.42 12.60 -13.80
C PRO A 199 2.11 13.08 -13.18
N ALA A 200 0.98 12.44 -13.55
CA ALA A 200 -0.34 12.83 -13.07
C ALA A 200 -0.55 12.56 -11.57
N ILE A 201 0.11 11.54 -11.00
CA ILE A 201 -0.03 11.21 -9.58
C ILE A 201 1.03 11.89 -8.67
N ARG A 202 2.08 12.49 -9.22
CA ARG A 202 3.15 13.12 -8.43
C ARG A 202 2.67 14.18 -7.44
N PRO A 203 1.74 15.10 -7.82
CA PRO A 203 1.20 16.07 -6.86
C PRO A 203 0.51 15.41 -5.67
N PHE A 204 -0.21 14.30 -5.90
CA PHE A 204 -0.83 13.54 -4.84
C PHE A 204 0.23 12.90 -3.92
N LEU A 205 1.25 12.24 -4.47
CA LEU A 205 2.34 11.66 -3.69
C LEU A 205 3.08 12.70 -2.87
N GLN A 206 3.26 13.91 -3.42
CA GLN A 206 3.86 15.02 -2.70
C GLN A 206 3.00 15.46 -1.51
N THR A 207 1.69 15.61 -1.70
CA THR A 207 0.76 15.96 -0.62
C THR A 207 0.73 14.88 0.46
N LEU A 208 0.69 13.60 0.07
CA LEU A 208 0.74 12.47 0.98
C LEU A 208 2.04 12.46 1.80
N SER A 209 3.18 12.69 1.13
CA SER A 209 4.50 12.76 1.78
C SER A 209 4.58 13.91 2.80
N ILE A 210 4.05 15.10 2.46
CA ILE A 210 3.98 16.24 3.38
C ILE A 210 3.08 15.90 4.58
N GLY A 211 1.92 15.31 4.33
CA GLY A 211 0.98 14.86 5.37
C GLY A 211 1.63 13.87 6.33
N LEU A 212 2.32 12.85 5.78
CA LEU A 212 3.00 11.82 6.56
C LEU A 212 4.07 12.41 7.50
N VAL A 213 4.95 13.27 6.96
CA VAL A 213 6.04 13.83 7.78
C VAL A 213 5.50 14.82 8.82
N SER A 214 4.48 15.60 8.47
CA SER A 214 3.81 16.50 9.43
C SER A 214 3.12 15.72 10.55
N PHE A 215 2.40 14.65 10.21
CA PHE A 215 1.78 13.76 11.18
C PHE A 215 2.81 13.09 12.09
N GLY A 216 3.93 12.59 11.52
CA GLY A 216 5.01 11.94 12.26
C GLY A 216 5.73 12.86 13.24
N GLU A 217 5.84 14.15 12.94
CA GLU A 217 6.41 15.13 13.88
C GLU A 217 5.51 15.35 15.09
N HIS A 218 4.19 15.44 14.89
CA HIS A 218 3.21 15.62 15.97
C HIS A 218 2.98 14.33 16.76
N TYR A 219 2.97 13.19 16.12
CA TYR A 219 2.83 11.87 16.77
C TYR A 219 3.87 11.65 17.88
N LYS A 220 5.10 12.16 17.69
CA LYS A 220 6.18 12.05 18.67
C LYS A 220 6.04 12.98 19.87
N ARG A 221 5.41 14.16 19.69
CA ARG A 221 5.42 15.20 20.70
C ARG A 221 4.34 15.04 21.76
N ASN A 222 3.37 14.13 21.54
CA ASN A 222 2.18 13.98 22.39
C ASN A 222 1.49 15.33 22.71
N GLU A 223 1.57 16.28 21.76
CA GLU A 223 0.98 17.61 21.94
C GLU A 223 -0.52 17.55 21.73
N THR A 224 -1.30 18.08 22.67
CA THR A 224 -2.76 18.15 22.60
C THR A 224 -3.21 19.61 22.54
N GLY A 225 -4.27 19.89 21.77
CA GLY A 225 -4.98 21.18 21.77
C GLY A 225 -4.79 22.09 20.55
N LEU A 226 -5.31 23.30 20.61
CA LEU A 226 -5.33 24.32 19.55
C LEU A 226 -3.93 24.72 19.03
N SER A 227 -2.90 24.57 19.85
CA SER A 227 -1.50 24.80 19.45
C SER A 227 -1.03 23.82 18.37
N VAL A 228 -1.54 22.59 18.39
CA VAL A 228 -1.19 21.53 17.43
C VAL A 228 -1.67 21.87 16.02
N ALA A 229 -2.83 22.46 15.90
CA ALA A 229 -3.41 22.83 14.61
C ALA A 229 -2.59 23.93 13.90
N ALA A 230 -2.25 24.99 14.62
CA ALA A 230 -1.42 26.08 14.09
C ALA A 230 0.02 25.62 13.80
N SER A 231 0.60 24.80 14.68
CA SER A 231 1.93 24.22 14.48
C SER A 231 1.97 23.24 13.30
N SER A 232 0.90 22.45 13.09
CA SER A 232 0.76 21.54 11.95
C SER A 232 0.76 22.26 10.60
N LEU A 233 0.08 23.39 10.48
CA LEU A 233 0.09 24.22 9.27
C LEU A 233 1.49 24.77 8.98
N PHE A 234 2.18 25.26 10.00
CA PHE A 234 3.54 25.77 9.86
C PHE A 234 4.52 24.66 9.49
N THR A 235 4.40 23.51 10.13
CA THR A 235 5.21 22.30 9.84
C THR A 235 4.99 21.81 8.42
N SER A 236 3.74 21.74 7.95
CA SER A 236 3.41 21.37 6.58
C SER A 236 3.99 22.34 5.56
N GLY A 237 3.95 23.66 5.84
CA GLY A 237 4.56 24.69 5.01
C GLY A 237 6.07 24.49 4.85
N ARG A 238 6.79 24.17 5.94
CA ARG A 238 8.21 23.90 5.94
C ARG A 238 8.57 22.71 5.05
N PHE A 239 7.86 21.59 5.19
CA PHE A 239 8.10 20.40 4.38
C PHE A 239 7.65 20.53 2.92
N ALA A 240 6.71 21.42 2.63
CA ALA A 240 6.33 21.75 1.26
C ALA A 240 7.43 22.57 0.52
N ILE A 241 8.10 23.46 1.25
CA ILE A 241 9.15 24.34 0.70
C ILE A 241 10.49 23.63 0.60
N ASP A 242 10.85 22.81 1.59
CA ASP A 242 12.14 22.13 1.67
C ASP A 242 11.98 20.61 1.42
N PRO A 243 12.20 20.16 0.17
CA PRO A 243 12.10 18.75 -0.17
C PRO A 243 13.24 17.90 0.41
N GLU A 244 14.41 18.44 0.71
CA GLU A 244 15.52 17.71 1.33
C GLU A 244 15.17 17.36 2.78
N LEU A 245 14.67 18.34 3.52
CA LEU A 245 14.20 18.14 4.88
C LEU A 245 13.04 17.13 4.93
N ARG A 246 12.08 17.26 3.99
CA ARG A 246 10.99 16.29 3.86
C ARG A 246 11.52 14.88 3.61
N GLY A 247 12.49 14.74 2.71
CA GLY A 247 13.09 13.44 2.38
C GLY A 247 13.78 12.78 3.57
N ALA A 248 14.57 13.55 4.32
CA ALA A 248 15.27 13.06 5.52
C ALA A 248 14.27 12.64 6.62
N GLU A 249 13.23 13.43 6.84
CA GLU A 249 12.21 13.13 7.85
C GLU A 249 11.35 11.92 7.45
N PHE A 250 10.99 11.81 6.17
CA PHE A 250 10.29 10.63 5.66
C PHE A 250 11.14 9.35 5.85
N GLU A 251 12.43 9.40 5.52
CA GLU A 251 13.36 8.29 5.75
C GLU A 251 13.38 7.89 7.22
N ARG A 252 13.48 8.85 8.14
CA ARG A 252 13.47 8.63 9.58
C ARG A 252 12.18 7.95 10.06
N ILE A 253 11.02 8.42 9.57
CA ILE A 253 9.71 7.85 9.91
C ILE A 253 9.61 6.40 9.45
N THR A 254 9.97 6.10 8.21
CA THR A 254 9.91 4.75 7.67
C THR A 254 10.80 3.77 8.44
N GLN A 255 11.93 4.22 8.96
CA GLN A 255 12.87 3.39 9.70
C GLN A 255 12.46 3.16 11.15
N ASN A 256 11.97 4.19 11.84
CA ASN A 256 11.91 4.21 13.30
C ASN A 256 10.49 4.11 13.89
N LEU A 257 9.43 4.47 13.13
CA LEU A 257 8.08 4.41 13.68
C LEU A 257 7.45 3.02 13.53
N ASP A 258 6.63 2.65 14.50
CA ASP A 258 6.01 1.35 14.65
C ASP A 258 4.80 1.13 13.73
N VAL A 259 4.18 -0.03 13.84
CA VAL A 259 2.98 -0.39 13.06
C VAL A 259 1.77 0.44 13.47
N GLN A 260 1.67 0.87 14.73
CA GLN A 260 0.54 1.67 15.22
C GLN A 260 0.53 3.07 14.57
N PHE A 261 1.70 3.67 14.37
CA PHE A 261 1.81 4.90 13.60
C PHE A 261 1.26 4.74 12.18
N TRP A 262 1.66 3.67 11.48
CA TRP A 262 1.22 3.41 10.11
C TRP A 262 -0.28 3.10 10.04
N LYS A 263 -0.80 2.33 10.99
CA LYS A 263 -2.23 2.08 11.17
C LYS A 263 -3.00 3.39 11.35
N ALA A 264 -2.54 4.25 12.25
CA ALA A 264 -3.17 5.56 12.47
C ALA A 264 -3.10 6.45 11.21
N PHE A 265 -1.97 6.50 10.52
CA PHE A 265 -1.81 7.32 9.32
C PHE A 265 -2.70 6.84 8.16
N TRP A 266 -2.77 5.54 7.90
CA TRP A 266 -3.62 5.01 6.83
C TRP A 266 -5.11 5.15 7.13
N ASN A 267 -5.51 5.02 8.40
CA ASN A 267 -6.90 5.23 8.82
C ASN A 267 -7.36 6.69 8.75
N ILE A 268 -6.43 7.66 8.71
CA ILE A 268 -6.76 9.06 8.42
C ILE A 268 -7.50 9.19 7.07
N THR A 269 -7.21 8.34 6.11
CA THR A 269 -7.89 8.34 4.81
C THR A 269 -9.38 7.97 4.90
N GLU A 270 -9.80 7.29 5.98
CA GLU A 270 -11.20 6.92 6.24
C GLU A 270 -12.03 8.03 6.87
N MET A 271 -11.37 9.06 7.44
CA MET A 271 -12.09 10.09 8.15
C MET A 271 -13.01 10.87 7.21
N GLU A 272 -14.14 11.29 7.73
CA GLU A 272 -15.27 11.92 7.00
C GLU A 272 -14.86 13.02 6.00
N VAL A 273 -13.70 13.62 6.17
CA VAL A 273 -13.22 14.72 5.34
C VAL A 273 -12.70 14.23 4.00
N LEU A 274 -11.81 13.21 3.97
CA LEU A 274 -11.30 12.65 2.73
C LEU A 274 -12.37 11.79 2.05
N SER A 275 -13.16 11.07 2.84
CA SER A 275 -14.31 10.33 2.33
C SER A 275 -15.39 11.24 1.77
N SER A 276 -15.64 12.41 2.36
CA SER A 276 -16.59 13.39 1.80
C SER A 276 -16.11 13.98 0.48
N LEU A 277 -14.81 14.28 0.34
CA LEU A 277 -14.23 14.74 -0.93
C LEU A 277 -14.23 13.63 -1.99
N ALA A 278 -13.92 12.40 -1.61
CA ALA A 278 -14.01 11.24 -2.49
C ALA A 278 -15.47 10.96 -2.87
N ASN A 279 -16.43 11.15 -1.96
CA ASN A 279 -17.86 10.96 -2.21
C ASN A 279 -18.46 12.01 -3.15
N ILE A 280 -17.94 13.25 -3.18
CA ILE A 280 -18.38 14.28 -4.15
C ILE A 280 -18.08 13.84 -5.59
N VAL A 281 -17.04 13.04 -5.80
CA VAL A 281 -16.61 12.55 -7.12
C VAL A 281 -17.05 11.10 -7.35
N SER A 282 -17.51 10.39 -6.31
CA SER A 282 -17.88 8.99 -6.39
C SER A 282 -19.29 8.79 -6.97
N THR A 283 -19.48 7.62 -7.55
CA THR A 283 -20.79 7.14 -8.03
C THR A 283 -21.81 7.10 -6.89
N THR A 284 -23.03 7.59 -7.14
CA THR A 284 -24.13 7.46 -6.20
C THR A 284 -24.77 6.07 -6.34
N VAL A 285 -24.94 5.37 -5.22
CA VAL A 285 -25.60 4.06 -5.14
C VAL A 285 -26.86 4.15 -4.28
N LYS A 286 -27.85 3.29 -4.55
CA LYS A 286 -29.09 3.26 -3.78
C LYS A 286 -28.96 2.49 -2.46
N VAL A 287 -28.01 1.56 -2.37
CA VAL A 287 -27.75 0.76 -1.16
C VAL A 287 -26.26 0.88 -0.80
N SER A 288 -25.97 1.40 0.38
CA SER A 288 -24.69 1.30 1.09
C SER A 288 -25.03 1.17 2.57
N ARG A 289 -24.94 -0.06 3.11
CA ARG A 289 -25.34 -0.38 4.49
C ARG A 289 -24.28 -1.21 5.17
N LEU A 290 -23.92 -0.85 6.38
CA LEU A 290 -23.09 -1.67 7.25
C LEU A 290 -24.00 -2.69 7.96
N LEU A 291 -23.67 -3.96 7.82
CA LEU A 291 -24.37 -5.10 8.44
C LEU A 291 -23.47 -5.71 9.51
N SER A 292 -24.09 -6.23 10.54
CA SER A 292 -23.42 -6.96 11.63
C SER A 292 -23.90 -8.41 11.60
N LEU A 293 -23.06 -9.32 11.12
CA LEU A 293 -23.38 -10.74 11.09
C LEU A 293 -23.25 -11.32 12.50
N PRO A 294 -24.29 -12.00 13.02
CA PRO A 294 -24.26 -12.55 14.37
C PRO A 294 -23.22 -13.68 14.47
N PRO A 295 -22.56 -13.86 15.62
CA PRO A 295 -21.58 -14.92 15.83
C PRO A 295 -22.27 -16.26 16.13
N GLU A 296 -23.06 -16.77 15.19
CA GLU A 296 -23.83 -17.99 15.31
C GLU A 296 -23.31 -19.05 14.33
N ALA A 297 -23.29 -20.31 14.80
CA ALA A 297 -22.95 -21.42 13.92
C ALA A 297 -24.10 -21.72 12.95
N PHE A 298 -23.77 -22.08 11.71
CA PHE A 298 -24.74 -22.46 10.71
C PHE A 298 -24.21 -23.57 9.80
N GLU A 299 -25.18 -24.34 9.24
CA GLU A 299 -24.88 -25.46 8.36
C GLU A 299 -24.74 -25.02 6.90
N MET A 300 -23.74 -25.58 6.22
CA MET A 300 -23.50 -25.43 4.78
C MET A 300 -23.51 -26.81 4.11
N PRO A 301 -24.15 -26.95 2.92
CA PRO A 301 -24.12 -28.20 2.19
C PRO A 301 -22.70 -28.46 1.62
N LEU A 302 -22.30 -29.73 1.61
CA LEU A 302 -21.07 -30.16 0.95
C LEU A 302 -21.27 -30.20 -0.57
N ILE A 303 -20.21 -29.83 -1.32
CA ILE A 303 -20.22 -29.89 -2.80
C ILE A 303 -20.36 -31.33 -3.28
N THR A 304 -19.71 -32.28 -2.59
CA THR A 304 -19.69 -33.70 -2.96
C THR A 304 -21.04 -34.41 -2.79
N ASP A 305 -21.77 -34.03 -1.74
CA ASP A 305 -23.13 -34.49 -1.48
C ASP A 305 -23.94 -33.40 -0.77
N PRO A 306 -24.85 -32.70 -1.46
CA PRO A 306 -25.64 -31.61 -0.88
C PRO A 306 -26.57 -32.03 0.26
N LYS A 307 -26.77 -33.33 0.51
CA LYS A 307 -27.53 -33.84 1.65
C LYS A 307 -26.74 -33.86 2.93
N LEU A 308 -25.40 -33.84 2.80
CA LEU A 308 -24.50 -33.74 3.93
C LEU A 308 -24.15 -32.26 4.16
N THR A 309 -24.04 -31.90 5.41
CA THR A 309 -23.69 -30.52 5.81
C THR A 309 -22.45 -30.52 6.67
N VAL A 310 -21.78 -29.37 6.66
CA VAL A 310 -20.67 -29.02 7.57
C VAL A 310 -21.05 -27.79 8.35
N THR A 311 -20.78 -27.81 9.65
CA THR A 311 -21.02 -26.67 10.53
C THR A 311 -19.95 -25.61 10.35
N ILE A 312 -20.35 -24.40 10.00
CA ILE A 312 -19.49 -23.22 9.99
C ILE A 312 -19.61 -22.53 11.35
N SER A 313 -18.56 -22.61 12.14
CA SER A 313 -18.48 -21.97 13.46
C SER A 313 -18.10 -20.51 13.34
N PRO A 314 -18.55 -19.64 14.28
CA PRO A 314 -18.11 -18.25 14.33
C PRO A 314 -16.58 -18.15 14.57
N PRO A 315 -15.94 -17.06 14.11
CA PRO A 315 -14.51 -16.83 14.36
C PRO A 315 -14.20 -16.78 15.86
N LEU A 316 -13.14 -17.45 16.30
CA LEU A 316 -12.78 -17.57 17.72
C LEU A 316 -11.38 -17.04 18.05
N ALA A 317 -10.46 -17.02 17.09
CA ALA A 317 -9.07 -16.69 17.33
C ALA A 317 -8.89 -15.32 18.02
N HIS A 318 -8.04 -15.26 19.03
CA HIS A 318 -7.61 -14.09 19.79
C HIS A 318 -8.70 -13.37 20.61
N THR A 319 -9.84 -13.03 20.00
CA THR A 319 -10.87 -12.17 20.63
C THR A 319 -12.13 -12.92 21.03
N GLY A 320 -12.18 -14.25 20.79
CA GLY A 320 -13.39 -15.06 21.01
C GLY A 320 -14.49 -14.77 19.97
N PRO A 321 -15.69 -15.34 20.15
CA PRO A 321 -16.80 -15.16 19.21
C PRO A 321 -17.30 -13.71 19.25
N GLY A 322 -17.39 -13.09 18.08
CA GLY A 322 -17.86 -11.72 17.91
C GLY A 322 -18.55 -11.53 16.56
N PRO A 323 -19.36 -10.49 16.41
CA PRO A 323 -20.03 -10.21 15.15
C PRO A 323 -19.02 -9.80 14.07
N VAL A 324 -19.21 -10.30 12.85
CA VAL A 324 -18.41 -9.88 11.69
C VAL A 324 -19.15 -8.77 10.96
N LEU A 325 -18.44 -7.64 10.76
CA LEU A 325 -19.01 -6.50 10.04
C LEU A 325 -18.81 -6.67 8.54
N VAL A 326 -19.85 -6.34 7.77
CA VAL A 326 -19.80 -6.37 6.31
C VAL A 326 -20.59 -5.21 5.74
N ARG A 327 -20.14 -4.65 4.61
CA ARG A 327 -20.83 -3.55 3.92
C ARG A 327 -21.47 -4.04 2.63
N LEU A 328 -22.79 -3.91 2.55
CA LEU A 328 -23.54 -4.18 1.33
C LEU A 328 -23.62 -2.91 0.46
N ILE A 329 -23.12 -3.00 -0.78
CA ILE A 329 -23.14 -1.92 -1.77
C ILE A 329 -23.92 -2.43 -3.00
N SER A 330 -24.95 -1.70 -3.43
CA SER A 330 -25.70 -2.03 -4.65
C SER A 330 -26.11 -0.75 -5.37
N TYR A 331 -25.87 -0.71 -6.70
CA TYR A 331 -26.26 0.45 -7.50
C TYR A 331 -27.78 0.66 -7.50
N ASP A 332 -28.54 -0.41 -7.69
CA ASP A 332 -30.00 -0.44 -7.57
C ASP A 332 -30.43 -1.13 -6.29
N LEU A 333 -31.60 -0.76 -5.74
CA LEU A 333 -32.28 -1.52 -4.71
C LEU A 333 -32.86 -2.78 -5.35
N ARG A 334 -32.42 -3.96 -4.89
CA ARG A 334 -32.85 -5.26 -5.43
C ARG A 334 -33.76 -5.98 -4.47
N GLU A 335 -34.55 -6.90 -5.02
CA GLU A 335 -35.40 -7.81 -4.22
C GLU A 335 -34.58 -8.52 -3.14
N GLY A 336 -35.04 -8.47 -1.89
CA GLY A 336 -34.40 -9.04 -0.69
C GLY A 336 -33.61 -8.00 0.13
N GLN A 337 -33.14 -6.93 -0.50
CA GLN A 337 -32.31 -5.93 0.19
C GLN A 337 -33.08 -4.97 1.12
N ASP A 338 -34.41 -4.97 1.08
CA ASP A 338 -35.28 -4.23 1.99
C ASP A 338 -36.07 -5.16 2.95
N SER A 339 -35.73 -6.46 3.01
CA SER A 339 -36.35 -7.40 3.94
C SER A 339 -36.14 -6.99 5.40
N GLU A 340 -37.08 -7.37 6.25
CA GLU A 340 -36.98 -7.18 7.71
C GLU A 340 -35.76 -7.91 8.27
N GLU A 341 -35.47 -9.10 7.76
CA GLU A 341 -34.35 -9.93 8.14
C GLU A 341 -33.01 -9.18 7.88
N LEU A 342 -32.81 -8.65 6.65
CA LEU A 342 -31.61 -7.85 6.37
C LEU A 342 -31.57 -6.56 7.18
N SER A 343 -32.72 -5.91 7.39
CA SER A 343 -32.84 -4.66 8.14
C SER A 343 -32.49 -4.85 9.63
N SER A 344 -32.72 -6.03 10.21
CA SER A 344 -32.34 -6.37 11.58
C SER A 344 -30.83 -6.44 11.78
N LEU A 345 -30.07 -6.74 10.71
CA LEU A 345 -28.60 -6.80 10.72
C LEU A 345 -27.95 -5.44 10.54
N VAL A 346 -28.71 -4.38 10.17
CA VAL A 346 -28.13 -3.05 9.87
C VAL A 346 -27.63 -2.39 11.14
N LYS A 347 -26.32 -2.10 11.19
CA LYS A 347 -25.71 -1.28 12.22
C LYS A 347 -25.92 0.20 11.89
N SER A 348 -26.60 0.94 12.78
CA SER A 348 -26.90 2.37 12.57
C SER A 348 -25.63 3.22 12.57
N GLU A 349 -25.30 3.84 11.44
CA GLU A 349 -24.17 4.77 11.28
C GLU A 349 -24.57 6.26 11.41
N GLY A 350 -25.72 6.60 12.00
CA GLY A 350 -26.18 7.98 12.17
C GLY A 350 -27.69 8.12 12.37
N PRO A 351 -28.21 9.35 12.52
CA PRO A 351 -29.63 9.58 12.69
C PRO A 351 -30.41 9.07 11.48
N ARG A 352 -31.40 8.22 11.75
CA ARG A 352 -32.30 7.66 10.72
C ARG A 352 -33.06 8.81 10.06
N SER A 353 -32.75 9.11 8.81
CA SER A 353 -33.60 9.88 7.94
C SER A 353 -34.83 9.04 7.64
N LEU A 354 -35.96 9.37 8.23
CA LEU A 354 -37.26 8.82 7.88
C LEU A 354 -37.71 9.39 6.53
N ASP A 355 -37.23 8.82 5.45
CA ASP A 355 -37.69 9.18 4.13
C ASP A 355 -39.01 8.43 3.83
N LEU A 356 -40.11 9.07 4.22
CA LEU A 356 -41.50 8.57 4.06
C LEU A 356 -42.03 8.67 2.62
N ARG A 357 -41.17 8.85 1.63
CA ARG A 357 -41.62 9.07 0.24
C ARG A 357 -41.28 7.90 -0.67
N HIS A 358 -42.33 7.27 -1.18
CA HIS A 358 -42.38 6.24 -2.24
C HIS A 358 -41.46 5.04 -2.05
N ARG A 359 -42.05 3.83 -1.96
CA ARG A 359 -41.30 2.58 -2.13
C ARG A 359 -40.58 2.67 -3.47
N PRO A 360 -39.22 2.77 -3.50
CA PRO A 360 -38.50 2.78 -4.75
C PRO A 360 -38.75 1.46 -5.47
N GLN A 361 -38.93 1.52 -6.78
CA GLN A 361 -39.09 0.32 -7.61
C GLN A 361 -37.86 -0.55 -7.43
N GLN A 362 -38.06 -1.80 -7.00
CA GLN A 362 -37.02 -2.78 -6.83
C GLN A 362 -36.60 -3.36 -8.17
N ALA A 363 -35.29 -3.53 -8.35
CA ALA A 363 -34.75 -4.32 -9.44
C ALA A 363 -34.81 -5.82 -9.10
N PRO A 364 -34.92 -6.71 -10.08
CA PRO A 364 -34.83 -8.15 -9.83
C PRO A 364 -33.47 -8.52 -9.23
N ARG A 365 -33.42 -9.70 -8.57
CA ARG A 365 -32.16 -10.24 -8.05
C ARG A 365 -31.13 -10.38 -9.17
N SER A 366 -29.88 -10.05 -8.88
CA SER A 366 -28.76 -10.29 -9.78
C SER A 366 -28.45 -11.80 -9.81
N PRO A 367 -28.09 -12.38 -10.97
CA PRO A 367 -27.57 -13.75 -10.99
C PRO A 367 -26.24 -13.89 -10.25
N SER A 368 -25.54 -12.78 -10.07
CA SER A 368 -24.16 -12.75 -9.57
C SER A 368 -24.03 -11.97 -8.27
N LEU A 369 -23.02 -12.34 -7.47
CA LEU A 369 -22.61 -11.66 -6.25
C LEU A 369 -21.08 -11.45 -6.27
N ILE A 370 -20.62 -10.30 -5.80
CA ILE A 370 -19.21 -10.05 -5.52
C ILE A 370 -19.04 -10.04 -4.01
N VAL A 371 -18.14 -10.86 -3.49
CA VAL A 371 -17.65 -10.76 -2.13
C VAL A 371 -16.28 -10.12 -2.18
N HIS A 372 -16.15 -8.96 -1.55
CA HIS A 372 -14.94 -8.14 -1.58
C HIS A 372 -14.22 -8.18 -0.24
N ILE A 373 -12.89 -8.24 -0.28
CA ILE A 373 -12.01 -8.20 0.88
C ILE A 373 -11.01 -7.07 0.67
N HIS A 374 -10.98 -6.11 1.61
CA HIS A 374 -10.17 -4.90 1.47
C HIS A 374 -8.68 -5.12 1.74
N GLY A 375 -7.82 -4.24 1.16
CA GLY A 375 -6.39 -4.14 1.44
C GLY A 375 -6.08 -3.47 2.77
N GLY A 376 -4.84 -2.96 2.92
CA GLY A 376 -4.38 -2.25 4.12
C GLY A 376 -3.38 -3.03 4.97
N GLY A 377 -2.66 -3.99 4.36
CA GLY A 377 -1.56 -4.72 5.00
C GLY A 377 -1.98 -5.56 6.21
N PHE A 378 -3.24 -5.95 6.33
CA PHE A 378 -3.86 -6.63 7.47
C PHE A 378 -3.92 -5.78 8.76
N VAL A 379 -3.45 -4.54 8.76
CA VAL A 379 -3.30 -3.69 9.95
C VAL A 379 -4.18 -2.45 9.92
N ALA A 380 -4.68 -2.04 8.76
CA ALA A 380 -5.42 -0.79 8.60
C ALA A 380 -6.53 -0.90 7.56
N GLN A 381 -7.33 0.15 7.47
CA GLN A 381 -8.44 0.35 6.53
C GLN A 381 -9.67 -0.51 6.81
N THR A 382 -10.76 -0.22 6.10
CA THR A 382 -12.05 -0.91 6.18
C THR A 382 -12.75 -0.89 4.81
N SER A 383 -13.92 -1.51 4.70
CA SER A 383 -14.80 -1.41 3.52
C SER A 383 -15.16 0.02 3.14
N LYS A 384 -15.17 0.95 4.13
CA LYS A 384 -15.51 2.36 3.91
C LYS A 384 -14.45 3.10 3.11
N SER A 385 -13.17 2.85 3.36
CA SER A 385 -12.06 3.45 2.58
C SER A 385 -12.03 2.99 1.14
N HIS A 386 -12.58 1.80 0.85
CA HIS A 386 -12.66 1.19 -0.47
C HIS A 386 -13.96 1.50 -1.22
N GLU A 387 -14.96 2.05 -0.52
CA GLU A 387 -16.27 2.41 -1.06
C GLU A 387 -16.22 3.25 -2.36
N PRO A 388 -15.30 4.21 -2.55
CA PRO A 388 -15.27 5.04 -3.76
C PRO A 388 -15.13 4.25 -5.06
N TYR A 389 -14.26 3.25 -5.12
CA TYR A 389 -14.14 2.43 -6.32
C TYR A 389 -15.16 1.29 -6.35
N LEU A 390 -15.58 0.74 -5.18
CA LEU A 390 -16.61 -0.29 -5.12
C LEU A 390 -17.97 0.18 -5.62
N LYS A 391 -18.34 1.42 -5.35
CA LYS A 391 -19.56 2.04 -5.91
C LYS A 391 -19.51 2.11 -7.43
N THR A 392 -18.35 2.42 -7.98
CA THR A 392 -18.15 2.41 -9.44
C THR A 392 -18.26 0.98 -9.99
N TRP A 393 -17.68 -0.01 -9.33
CA TRP A 393 -17.81 -1.41 -9.71
C TRP A 393 -19.27 -1.89 -9.66
N ALA A 394 -20.00 -1.55 -8.58
CA ALA A 394 -21.42 -1.89 -8.46
C ALA A 394 -22.27 -1.30 -9.61
N GLN A 395 -21.94 -0.08 -10.04
CA GLN A 395 -22.62 0.57 -11.19
C GLN A 395 -22.24 -0.10 -12.51
N GLU A 396 -20.95 -0.28 -12.80
CA GLU A 396 -20.46 -0.78 -14.09
C GLU A 396 -20.79 -2.25 -14.32
N LEU A 397 -20.85 -3.04 -13.25
CA LEU A 397 -21.17 -4.47 -13.31
C LEU A 397 -22.66 -4.75 -13.15
N GLY A 398 -23.40 -3.85 -12.51
CA GLY A 398 -24.80 -4.08 -12.16
C GLY A 398 -24.99 -5.24 -11.19
N VAL A 399 -24.03 -5.47 -10.27
CA VAL A 399 -23.99 -6.61 -9.34
C VAL A 399 -23.84 -6.08 -7.91
N PRO A 400 -24.57 -6.65 -6.92
CA PRO A 400 -24.36 -6.30 -5.52
C PRO A 400 -22.98 -6.77 -5.05
N ILE A 401 -22.38 -5.99 -4.15
CA ILE A 401 -21.06 -6.23 -3.56
C ILE A 401 -21.21 -6.32 -2.06
N LEU A 402 -20.69 -7.38 -1.46
CA LEU A 402 -20.54 -7.51 -0.01
C LEU A 402 -19.05 -7.35 0.34
N SER A 403 -18.68 -6.25 0.96
CA SER A 403 -17.30 -5.96 1.39
C SER A 403 -17.14 -6.28 2.87
N ILE A 404 -16.14 -7.09 3.22
CA ILE A 404 -15.93 -7.62 4.57
C ILE A 404 -15.00 -6.68 5.34
N ASP A 405 -15.40 -6.30 6.56
CA ASP A 405 -14.59 -5.57 7.53
C ASP A 405 -14.00 -6.56 8.55
N TYR A 406 -12.88 -7.16 8.22
CA TYR A 406 -12.19 -8.12 9.08
C TYR A 406 -11.38 -7.42 10.19
N SER A 407 -11.18 -8.11 11.31
CA SER A 407 -10.38 -7.63 12.44
C SER A 407 -8.91 -7.51 12.06
N LEU A 408 -8.31 -6.41 12.51
CA LEU A 408 -6.98 -5.99 12.09
C LEU A 408 -5.91 -6.37 13.11
N ALA A 409 -4.72 -6.68 12.63
CA ALA A 409 -3.52 -6.81 13.44
C ALA A 409 -3.02 -5.40 13.90
N PRO A 410 -2.23 -5.31 14.97
CA PRO A 410 -1.74 -6.41 15.81
C PRO A 410 -2.74 -6.92 16.85
N GLU A 411 -3.90 -6.28 17.03
CA GLU A 411 -4.91 -6.65 18.05
C GLU A 411 -5.55 -8.01 17.76
N ALA A 412 -5.66 -8.36 16.47
CA ALA A 412 -6.20 -9.63 16.00
C ALA A 412 -5.31 -10.21 14.89
N PRO A 413 -4.17 -10.82 15.25
CA PRO A 413 -3.25 -11.40 14.28
C PRO A 413 -3.82 -12.64 13.58
N PHE A 414 -3.03 -13.24 12.69
CA PHE A 414 -3.40 -14.50 12.03
C PHE A 414 -3.74 -15.60 13.07
N PRO A 415 -4.82 -16.37 12.87
CA PRO A 415 -5.65 -16.47 11.68
C PRO A 415 -6.96 -15.66 11.71
N ARG A 416 -7.18 -14.72 12.63
CA ARG A 416 -8.47 -14.06 12.87
C ARG A 416 -9.10 -13.48 11.60
N ALA A 417 -8.38 -12.70 10.83
CA ALA A 417 -8.90 -12.11 9.58
C ALA A 417 -9.37 -13.18 8.59
N LEU A 418 -8.62 -14.28 8.45
CA LEU A 418 -9.02 -15.40 7.60
C LEU A 418 -10.31 -16.09 8.10
N GLU A 419 -10.43 -16.27 9.42
CA GLU A 419 -11.64 -16.88 10.00
C GLU A 419 -12.87 -16.02 9.73
N GLU A 420 -12.77 -14.71 9.93
CA GLU A 420 -13.88 -13.78 9.69
C GLU A 420 -14.23 -13.68 8.20
N CYS A 421 -13.25 -13.61 7.32
CA CYS A 421 -13.49 -13.57 5.88
C CYS A 421 -14.12 -14.87 5.39
N PHE A 422 -13.68 -16.03 5.88
CA PHE A 422 -14.27 -17.31 5.54
C PHE A 422 -15.70 -17.44 6.06
N TYR A 423 -15.95 -17.05 7.31
CA TYR A 423 -17.29 -17.05 7.91
C TYR A 423 -18.25 -16.15 7.11
N ALA A 424 -17.85 -14.91 6.83
CA ALA A 424 -18.66 -13.97 6.05
C ALA A 424 -18.90 -14.45 4.61
N TYR A 425 -17.91 -15.09 3.97
CA TYR A 425 -18.07 -15.72 2.67
C TYR A 425 -19.13 -16.83 2.70
N CYS A 426 -19.04 -17.77 3.64
CA CYS A 426 -20.03 -18.84 3.79
C CYS A 426 -21.42 -18.29 4.09
N TRP A 427 -21.51 -17.26 4.96
CA TRP A 427 -22.77 -16.57 5.24
C TRP A 427 -23.35 -15.92 3.97
N ALA A 428 -22.54 -15.26 3.17
CA ALA A 428 -22.96 -14.63 1.92
C ALA A 428 -23.47 -15.66 0.90
N VAL A 429 -22.80 -16.81 0.77
CA VAL A 429 -23.25 -17.93 -0.08
C VAL A 429 -24.62 -18.44 0.35
N LYS A 430 -24.83 -18.60 1.66
CA LYS A 430 -26.09 -19.08 2.23
C LYS A 430 -27.23 -18.07 2.06
N HIS A 431 -26.95 -16.79 2.20
CA HIS A 431 -27.94 -15.72 2.24
C HIS A 431 -27.91 -14.80 1.00
N CYS A 432 -27.50 -15.32 -0.16
CA CYS A 432 -27.44 -14.54 -1.42
C CYS A 432 -28.74 -13.78 -1.70
N THR A 433 -29.89 -14.37 -1.42
CA THR A 433 -31.22 -13.79 -1.67
C THR A 433 -31.46 -12.51 -0.88
N LEU A 434 -30.97 -12.42 0.36
CA LEU A 434 -31.01 -11.22 1.19
C LEU A 434 -30.11 -10.12 0.66
N LEU A 435 -29.02 -10.52 -0.03
CA LEU A 435 -28.06 -9.60 -0.63
C LEU A 435 -28.50 -9.09 -2.02
N GLY A 436 -29.68 -9.50 -2.49
CA GLY A 436 -30.21 -9.11 -3.80
C GLY A 436 -29.58 -9.91 -4.96
N SER A 437 -29.16 -11.14 -4.71
CA SER A 437 -28.57 -12.05 -5.70
C SER A 437 -29.20 -13.43 -5.64
N THR A 438 -29.19 -14.17 -6.77
CA THR A 438 -29.51 -15.61 -6.79
C THR A 438 -28.28 -16.47 -6.47
N GLY A 439 -27.08 -15.86 -6.52
CA GLY A 439 -25.83 -16.55 -6.23
C GLY A 439 -25.40 -17.56 -7.28
N GLU A 440 -25.92 -17.49 -8.52
CA GLU A 440 -25.50 -18.39 -9.62
C GLU A 440 -24.00 -18.29 -9.87
N ARG A 441 -23.47 -17.05 -9.85
CA ARG A 441 -22.03 -16.76 -10.01
C ARG A 441 -21.53 -15.92 -8.85
N ILE A 442 -20.45 -16.35 -8.21
CA ILE A 442 -19.83 -15.63 -7.08
C ILE A 442 -18.36 -15.35 -7.41
N CYS A 443 -17.99 -14.08 -7.41
CA CYS A 443 -16.61 -13.63 -7.54
C CYS A 443 -16.06 -13.19 -6.20
N LEU A 444 -14.92 -13.74 -5.76
CA LEU A 444 -14.10 -13.10 -4.74
C LEU A 444 -13.24 -12.02 -5.39
N ALA A 445 -13.26 -10.81 -4.83
CA ALA A 445 -12.42 -9.71 -5.31
C ALA A 445 -11.72 -9.05 -4.13
N GLY A 446 -10.45 -8.66 -4.30
CA GLY A 446 -9.70 -7.99 -3.25
C GLY A 446 -8.41 -7.41 -3.76
N ASP A 447 -7.82 -6.53 -2.98
CA ASP A 447 -6.59 -5.84 -3.29
C ASP A 447 -5.55 -6.01 -2.19
N SER A 448 -4.25 -6.13 -2.55
CA SER A 448 -3.13 -6.24 -1.60
C SER A 448 -3.34 -7.39 -0.59
N ALA A 449 -3.43 -7.10 0.71
CA ALA A 449 -3.78 -8.05 1.77
C ALA A 449 -5.13 -8.74 1.53
N GLY A 450 -6.13 -8.01 1.01
CA GLY A 450 -7.42 -8.57 0.64
C GLY A 450 -7.33 -9.56 -0.52
N GLY A 451 -6.42 -9.32 -1.47
CA GLY A 451 -6.10 -10.29 -2.53
C GLY A 451 -5.51 -11.59 -1.98
N ASN A 452 -4.66 -11.51 -0.97
CA ASN A 452 -4.18 -12.69 -0.22
C ASN A 452 -5.34 -13.45 0.41
N LEU A 453 -6.21 -12.74 1.13
CA LEU A 453 -7.36 -13.35 1.79
C LEU A 453 -8.36 -13.98 0.79
N CYS A 454 -8.51 -13.45 -0.42
CA CYS A 454 -9.31 -14.09 -1.46
C CYS A 454 -8.79 -15.50 -1.80
N PHE A 455 -7.47 -15.67 -1.92
CA PHE A 455 -6.87 -16.99 -2.16
C PHE A 455 -7.04 -17.90 -0.96
N THR A 456 -6.72 -17.44 0.23
CA THR A 456 -6.73 -18.25 1.44
C THR A 456 -8.13 -18.64 1.89
N VAL A 457 -9.15 -17.78 1.70
CA VAL A 457 -10.57 -18.12 1.87
C VAL A 457 -11.01 -19.20 0.90
N SER A 458 -10.58 -19.12 -0.37
CA SER A 458 -10.90 -20.14 -1.38
C SER A 458 -10.27 -21.49 -1.06
N LEU A 459 -9.02 -21.49 -0.61
CA LEU A 459 -8.33 -22.70 -0.14
C LEU A 459 -9.05 -23.32 1.07
N ARG A 460 -9.51 -22.48 2.01
CA ARG A 460 -10.24 -22.93 3.19
C ARG A 460 -11.63 -23.47 2.82
N ALA A 461 -12.33 -22.82 1.89
CA ALA A 461 -13.63 -23.30 1.38
C ALA A 461 -13.49 -24.69 0.74
N ALA A 462 -12.45 -24.90 -0.07
CA ALA A 462 -12.15 -26.21 -0.64
C ALA A 462 -11.83 -27.26 0.43
N ALA A 463 -11.03 -26.89 1.45
CA ALA A 463 -10.69 -27.79 2.55
C ALA A 463 -11.91 -28.20 3.40
N TYR A 464 -12.89 -27.29 3.55
CA TYR A 464 -14.17 -27.60 4.23
C TYR A 464 -15.17 -28.33 3.34
N GLY A 465 -14.88 -28.50 2.05
CA GLY A 465 -15.80 -29.12 1.09
C GLY A 465 -17.03 -28.27 0.78
N VAL A 466 -17.02 -26.97 1.12
CA VAL A 466 -18.10 -26.03 0.79
C VAL A 466 -17.88 -25.37 -0.56
N ARG A 467 -18.93 -24.75 -1.11
CA ARG A 467 -18.85 -24.08 -2.41
C ARG A 467 -17.65 -23.10 -2.45
N VAL A 468 -16.74 -23.32 -3.38
CA VAL A 468 -15.68 -22.35 -3.73
C VAL A 468 -16.26 -21.28 -4.66
N PRO A 469 -15.67 -20.06 -4.72
CA PRO A 469 -16.12 -19.04 -5.67
C PRO A 469 -15.92 -19.51 -7.12
N ASP A 470 -16.66 -18.91 -8.04
CA ASP A 470 -16.55 -19.21 -9.47
C ASP A 470 -15.27 -18.63 -10.11
N GLY A 471 -14.63 -17.70 -9.42
CA GLY A 471 -13.31 -17.14 -9.77
C GLY A 471 -12.88 -16.06 -8.79
N ILE A 472 -11.61 -15.72 -8.89
CA ILE A 472 -10.98 -14.69 -8.05
C ILE A 472 -10.44 -13.58 -8.96
N MET A 473 -10.69 -12.32 -8.59
CA MET A 473 -9.97 -11.16 -9.10
C MET A 473 -9.14 -10.55 -7.97
N ALA A 474 -7.82 -10.60 -8.10
CA ALA A 474 -6.90 -10.03 -7.11
C ALA A 474 -6.08 -8.89 -7.73
N ALA A 475 -6.16 -7.71 -7.14
CA ALA A 475 -5.35 -6.57 -7.52
C ALA A 475 -4.07 -6.55 -6.65
N TYR A 476 -2.92 -6.54 -7.31
CA TYR A 476 -1.60 -6.50 -6.65
C TYR A 476 -1.49 -7.30 -5.34
N PRO A 477 -1.84 -8.61 -5.35
CA PRO A 477 -1.95 -9.41 -4.13
C PRO A 477 -0.59 -9.70 -3.48
N ALA A 478 -0.54 -9.70 -2.15
CA ALA A 478 0.59 -10.17 -1.37
C ALA A 478 0.50 -11.69 -1.21
N THR A 479 1.37 -12.47 -1.86
CA THR A 479 1.31 -13.94 -1.83
C THR A 479 2.45 -14.60 -1.06
N MET A 480 3.50 -13.83 -0.74
CA MET A 480 4.67 -14.25 0.02
C MET A 480 4.88 -13.33 1.22
N LEU A 481 4.45 -13.76 2.40
CA LEU A 481 4.54 -13.00 3.64
C LEU A 481 5.80 -13.33 4.47
N GLN A 482 6.83 -13.83 3.84
CA GLN A 482 8.15 -13.97 4.46
C GLN A 482 9.00 -12.73 4.20
N SER A 483 9.82 -12.35 5.18
CA SER A 483 10.86 -11.34 5.00
C SER A 483 11.95 -11.90 4.08
N THR A 484 11.82 -11.68 2.79
CA THR A 484 12.76 -12.14 1.76
C THR A 484 12.98 -11.04 0.73
N ALA A 485 14.05 -11.17 -0.04
CA ALA A 485 14.39 -10.26 -1.11
C ALA A 485 13.89 -10.77 -2.47
N SER A 486 13.51 -9.87 -3.34
CA SER A 486 13.29 -10.13 -4.77
C SER A 486 13.63 -8.86 -5.57
N PRO A 487 13.80 -8.93 -6.88
CA PRO A 487 14.10 -7.75 -7.69
C PRO A 487 13.03 -6.65 -7.56
N SER A 488 11.74 -6.99 -7.48
CA SER A 488 10.68 -5.99 -7.26
C SER A 488 10.74 -5.40 -5.84
N ARG A 489 11.06 -6.19 -4.82
CA ARG A 489 11.19 -5.72 -3.44
C ARG A 489 12.34 -4.73 -3.25
N LEU A 490 13.34 -4.74 -4.12
CA LEU A 490 14.37 -3.69 -4.14
C LEU A 490 13.79 -2.30 -4.46
N LEU A 491 12.65 -2.21 -5.15
CA LEU A 491 11.99 -0.93 -5.44
C LEU A 491 11.38 -0.26 -4.19
N SER A 492 11.16 -1.03 -3.13
CA SER A 492 10.65 -0.50 -1.86
C SER A 492 11.59 0.54 -1.20
N LEU A 493 12.86 0.65 -1.67
CA LEU A 493 13.76 1.72 -1.29
C LEU A 493 13.22 3.11 -1.64
N MET A 494 12.48 3.21 -2.73
CA MET A 494 11.99 4.46 -3.31
C MET A 494 10.48 4.58 -3.38
N ASP A 495 9.73 3.54 -2.99
CA ASP A 495 8.27 3.56 -3.00
C ASP A 495 7.75 4.31 -1.76
N PRO A 496 6.99 5.42 -1.95
CA PRO A 496 6.46 6.19 -0.83
C PRO A 496 5.20 5.56 -0.20
N LEU A 497 4.57 4.59 -0.86
CA LEU A 497 3.33 3.95 -0.40
C LEU A 497 3.59 2.61 0.28
N LEU A 498 4.61 1.86 -0.18
CA LEU A 498 4.98 0.57 0.37
C LEU A 498 6.50 0.44 0.61
N PRO A 499 7.09 1.24 1.53
CA PRO A 499 8.48 1.06 1.94
C PRO A 499 8.69 -0.32 2.57
N LEU A 500 9.88 -0.93 2.40
CA LEU A 500 10.16 -2.28 2.91
C LEU A 500 9.93 -2.41 4.42
N SER A 501 10.35 -1.40 5.18
CA SER A 501 10.16 -1.41 6.64
C SER A 501 8.69 -1.43 7.04
N VAL A 502 7.81 -0.82 6.26
CA VAL A 502 6.35 -0.84 6.48
C VAL A 502 5.80 -2.21 6.15
N LEU A 503 6.18 -2.79 5.00
CA LEU A 503 5.78 -4.14 4.62
C LEU A 503 6.18 -5.16 5.68
N CYS A 504 7.43 -5.13 6.15
CA CYS A 504 7.90 -6.06 7.18
C CYS A 504 7.18 -5.88 8.52
N LYS A 505 6.89 -4.63 8.93
CA LYS A 505 6.13 -4.36 10.16
C LYS A 505 4.69 -4.87 10.08
N CYS A 506 4.03 -4.69 8.94
CA CYS A 506 2.68 -5.22 8.72
C CYS A 506 2.66 -6.75 8.76
N VAL A 507 3.60 -7.38 8.08
CA VAL A 507 3.73 -8.85 8.07
C VAL A 507 4.03 -9.39 9.48
N SER A 508 4.95 -8.77 10.22
CA SER A 508 5.27 -9.14 11.60
C SER A 508 4.06 -9.01 12.52
N ALA A 509 3.33 -7.89 12.43
CA ALA A 509 2.12 -7.68 13.23
C ALA A 509 1.03 -8.72 12.89
N TYR A 510 0.84 -9.03 11.60
CA TYR A 510 -0.12 -10.06 11.18
C TYR A 510 0.30 -11.46 11.62
N ALA A 511 1.62 -11.74 11.66
CA ALA A 511 2.15 -13.00 12.15
C ALA A 511 2.13 -13.16 13.69
N GLY A 512 1.63 -12.17 14.44
CA GLY A 512 1.61 -12.18 15.89
C GLY A 512 3.00 -12.02 16.51
N GLY A 513 3.96 -11.39 15.78
CA GLY A 513 5.27 -11.06 16.32
C GLY A 513 5.13 -10.14 17.53
N GLU A 514 5.92 -10.40 18.56
CA GLU A 514 5.95 -9.57 19.76
C GLU A 514 6.23 -8.12 19.38
N ILE A 515 5.41 -7.22 19.90
CA ILE A 515 5.72 -5.81 19.94
C ILE A 515 6.93 -5.73 20.87
N GLU A 516 8.13 -5.44 20.31
CA GLU A 516 9.33 -5.23 21.11
C GLU A 516 8.95 -4.33 22.30
N ASP A 517 9.29 -4.78 23.52
CA ASP A 517 8.93 -4.17 24.80
C ASP A 517 8.80 -2.65 24.71
N LEU A 518 7.58 -2.19 24.82
CA LEU A 518 7.28 -0.79 25.02
C LEU A 518 7.94 -0.37 26.33
N SER A 519 8.90 0.53 26.28
CA SER A 519 9.44 1.17 27.48
C SER A 519 8.29 1.77 28.29
N ASP A 520 8.43 1.91 29.62
CA ASP A 520 7.40 2.51 30.51
C ASP A 520 6.85 3.88 30.02
N SER A 521 7.60 4.58 29.16
CA SER A 521 7.17 5.79 28.46
C SER A 521 6.09 5.51 27.39
N ASP A 522 6.08 4.31 26.79
CA ASP A 522 5.18 3.94 25.72
C ASP A 522 3.86 3.37 26.25
N GLN A 523 3.84 2.77 27.46
CA GLN A 523 2.60 2.37 28.13
C GLN A 523 1.74 3.59 28.54
N LYS A 524 2.36 4.72 28.84
CA LYS A 524 1.64 5.99 29.05
C LYS A 524 1.05 6.52 27.73
N ALA A 525 1.64 6.23 26.58
CA ALA A 525 1.11 6.58 25.28
C ALA A 525 -0.16 5.79 24.91
N LEU A 526 -0.29 4.53 25.34
CA LEU A 526 -1.52 3.74 25.12
C LEU A 526 -2.72 4.29 25.90
N GLY A 527 -2.51 4.81 27.13
CA GLY A 527 -3.55 5.51 27.91
C GLY A 527 -4.00 6.85 27.26
N VAL A 528 -3.13 7.46 26.47
CA VAL A 528 -3.38 8.68 25.69
C VAL A 528 -4.12 8.40 24.38
N MET A 529 -4.15 7.14 23.91
CA MET A 529 -4.78 6.77 22.63
C MET A 529 -6.31 7.05 22.61
N GLY A 530 -6.99 6.95 23.76
CA GLY A 530 -8.38 7.39 23.90
C GLY A 530 -8.54 8.93 23.78
N LEU A 531 -7.52 9.70 24.17
CA LEU A 531 -7.45 11.14 24.00
C LEU A 531 -7.02 11.54 22.58
N VAL A 532 -6.10 10.79 21.95
CA VAL A 532 -5.63 11.02 20.57
C VAL A 532 -6.76 10.82 19.55
N GLN A 533 -7.71 9.91 19.78
CA GLN A 533 -8.90 9.79 18.91
C GLN A 533 -9.76 11.08 18.92
N ARG A 534 -9.80 11.80 20.03
CA ARG A 534 -10.54 13.06 20.16
C ARG A 534 -9.77 14.24 19.54
N ASP A 535 -8.45 14.25 19.68
CA ASP A 535 -7.59 15.35 19.22
C ASP A 535 -7.16 15.19 17.76
N THR A 536 -7.07 13.95 17.24
CA THR A 536 -6.93 13.72 15.78
C THR A 536 -8.14 14.25 15.02
N ALA A 537 -9.35 14.23 15.60
CA ALA A 537 -10.52 14.85 14.98
C ALA A 537 -10.36 16.38 14.85
N LEU A 538 -9.70 17.04 15.80
CA LEU A 538 -9.41 18.47 15.76
C LEU A 538 -8.26 18.80 14.79
N LEU A 539 -7.19 18.03 14.83
CA LEU A 539 -6.04 18.14 13.89
C LEU A 539 -6.49 18.00 12.42
N LEU A 540 -7.43 17.11 12.19
CA LEU A 540 -7.97 16.84 10.86
C LEU A 540 -8.99 17.86 10.42
N ARG A 541 -9.70 18.51 11.36
CA ARG A 541 -10.54 19.67 11.05
C ARG A 541 -9.72 20.82 10.48
N ASP A 542 -8.47 20.97 10.92
CA ASP A 542 -7.59 22.06 10.51
C ASP A 542 -6.74 21.72 9.28
N LEU A 543 -6.34 20.45 9.10
CA LEU A 543 -5.89 19.91 7.80
C LEU A 543 -7.01 20.06 6.73
N ARG A 544 -8.28 19.96 7.14
CA ARG A 544 -9.45 20.22 6.29
C ARG A 544 -9.46 21.63 5.72
N LEU A 545 -9.18 22.63 6.52
CA LEU A 545 -9.17 24.04 6.09
C LEU A 545 -8.00 24.30 5.13
N SER A 546 -6.83 23.70 5.38
CA SER A 546 -5.67 23.81 4.50
C SER A 546 -5.82 23.02 3.20
N ALA A 547 -6.28 21.78 3.28
CA ALA A 547 -6.48 20.92 2.10
C ALA A 547 -7.63 21.44 1.23
N SER A 548 -8.72 21.97 1.82
CA SER A 548 -9.82 22.53 1.05
C SER A 548 -9.44 23.83 0.35
N SER A 549 -8.64 24.68 0.97
CA SER A 549 -8.11 25.90 0.33
C SER A 549 -7.18 25.57 -0.82
N TRP A 550 -6.33 24.56 -0.66
CA TRP A 550 -5.40 24.11 -1.71
C TRP A 550 -6.13 23.34 -2.82
N LEU A 551 -7.09 22.46 -2.48
CA LEU A 551 -7.94 21.76 -3.47
C LEU A 551 -8.83 22.72 -4.26
N ASN A 552 -9.39 23.73 -3.60
CA ASN A 552 -10.15 24.78 -4.30
C ASN A 552 -9.27 25.56 -5.27
N SER A 553 -8.02 25.88 -4.89
CA SER A 553 -7.05 26.48 -5.81
C SER A 553 -6.71 25.55 -6.98
N PHE A 554 -6.67 24.23 -6.75
CA PHE A 554 -6.41 23.21 -7.79
C PHE A 554 -7.64 23.00 -8.69
N LEU A 555 -8.84 23.02 -8.13
CA LEU A 555 -10.11 22.91 -8.88
C LEU A 555 -10.45 24.18 -9.64
N GLU A 556 -10.15 25.36 -9.11
CA GLU A 556 -10.28 26.63 -9.82
C GLU A 556 -9.34 26.74 -11.03
N LEU A 557 -8.14 26.16 -10.96
CA LEU A 557 -7.26 26.02 -12.12
C LEU A 557 -7.84 25.10 -13.21
N ARG A 558 -8.76 24.20 -12.87
CA ARG A 558 -9.42 23.27 -13.79
C ARG A 558 -10.74 23.83 -14.35
N HIS A 559 -11.41 24.72 -13.64
CA HIS A 559 -12.72 25.30 -14.03
C HIS A 559 -12.66 26.62 -14.83
N LYS A 560 -11.47 27.21 -15.05
CA LYS A 560 -11.33 28.41 -15.91
C LYS A 560 -11.32 28.08 -17.42
N SER A 561 -12.30 27.29 -17.87
CA SER A 561 -12.50 27.02 -19.29
C SER A 561 -13.97 27.18 -19.76
N HIS A 562 -14.67 28.19 -19.27
CA HIS A 562 -15.86 28.71 -19.99
C HIS A 562 -15.98 30.21 -19.83
N PRO A 563 -16.14 30.96 -20.91
CA PRO A 563 -16.32 32.42 -20.84
C PRO A 563 -17.78 32.77 -20.64
N LYS A 564 -18.09 33.57 -19.66
CA LYS A 564 -19.30 34.37 -19.59
C LYS A 564 -18.96 35.85 -19.64
N SER A 565 -19.76 36.55 -20.38
CA SER A 565 -19.69 37.92 -20.79
C SER A 565 -19.66 38.96 -19.68
N VAL A 566 -19.04 40.04 -20.01
CA VAL A 566 -18.84 41.34 -19.38
C VAL A 566 -20.08 41.94 -18.73
N SER A 567 -19.93 42.41 -17.48
CA SER A 567 -20.53 43.65 -17.01
C SER A 567 -19.64 44.29 -15.96
N MET A 568 -19.38 45.59 -16.14
CA MET A 568 -18.57 46.45 -15.30
C MET A 568 -19.18 46.67 -13.91
N ALA A 569 -18.37 46.65 -12.88
CA ALA A 569 -18.20 47.65 -11.83
C ALA A 569 -17.28 47.11 -10.75
N GLU A 570 -16.18 47.81 -10.50
CA GLU A 570 -15.35 47.64 -9.30
C GLU A 570 -16.07 48.16 -8.05
N PRO A 571 -15.80 47.58 -6.86
CA PRO A 571 -14.97 48.33 -5.94
C PRO A 571 -13.89 47.51 -5.24
N MET A 572 -12.82 48.20 -4.94
CA MET A 572 -11.67 47.83 -4.13
C MET A 572 -12.05 47.07 -2.86
N ARG A 573 -11.43 45.89 -2.62
CA ARG A 573 -11.38 45.25 -1.31
C ARG A 573 -9.99 45.45 -0.70
N ARG A 574 -9.97 46.20 0.40
CA ARG A 574 -8.86 46.36 1.33
C ARG A 574 -8.49 45.02 1.99
N SER A 575 -7.22 44.76 2.20
CA SER A 575 -6.69 43.59 2.88
C SER A 575 -7.01 43.61 4.37
N VAL A 576 -7.27 42.42 4.94
CA VAL A 576 -7.70 42.18 6.33
C VAL A 576 -6.61 42.46 7.37
N SER A 577 -5.40 42.89 6.95
CA SER A 577 -4.28 43.16 7.86
C SER A 577 -4.25 44.55 8.49
N GLU A 578 -5.20 45.44 8.19
CA GLU A 578 -5.23 46.81 8.73
C GLU A 578 -6.25 47.05 9.82
N ALA A 579 -7.04 46.04 10.21
CA ALA A 579 -8.10 46.16 11.22
C ALA A 579 -7.68 45.79 12.67
N ALA A 580 -6.41 45.51 12.90
CA ALA A 580 -5.94 45.05 14.24
C ALA A 580 -5.22 46.12 15.06
N LEU A 581 -5.21 47.40 14.65
CA LEU A 581 -4.56 48.49 15.38
C LEU A 581 -5.49 49.69 15.52
N ALA A 582 -6.57 49.55 16.25
CA ALA A 582 -7.29 50.72 16.84
C ALA A 582 -8.10 50.26 18.06
N GLN A 583 -7.56 50.49 19.22
CA GLN A 583 -8.36 50.68 20.46
C GLN A 583 -8.96 52.06 20.48
N PRO A 584 -10.14 52.26 21.10
CA PRO A 584 -10.16 53.00 22.36
C PRO A 584 -11.16 52.46 23.39
N GLU A 585 -10.70 52.54 24.61
CA GLU A 585 -11.28 52.79 25.93
C GLU A 585 -12.80 52.75 26.17
N ASP A 586 -13.09 52.09 27.27
CA ASP A 586 -14.16 51.97 28.26
C ASP A 586 -15.11 53.20 28.45
N PRO A 587 -16.33 53.12 29.11
CA PRO A 587 -16.53 52.41 30.37
C PRO A 587 -17.95 51.85 30.72
N ARG A 588 -17.98 50.99 31.79
CA ARG A 588 -19.07 50.76 32.79
C ARG A 588 -20.24 49.84 32.37
N GLY A 589 -20.37 48.74 33.01
CA GLY A 589 -20.92 48.53 34.30
C GLY A 589 -21.60 47.19 34.47
N THR A 590 -21.38 46.64 35.65
CA THR A 590 -22.15 45.66 36.41
C THR A 590 -21.99 44.17 36.13
N ASP A 591 -21.23 43.57 37.02
CA ASP A 591 -21.30 42.23 37.62
C ASP A 591 -22.70 41.92 38.20
N PRO A 592 -23.07 40.73 38.68
CA PRO A 592 -22.26 39.56 39.08
C PRO A 592 -22.93 38.19 38.85
N LEU A 593 -22.22 37.08 38.98
CA LEU A 593 -22.50 35.99 39.93
C LEU A 593 -21.70 34.71 39.65
N LYS A 594 -20.73 34.49 40.52
CA LYS A 594 -20.44 33.31 41.36
C LYS A 594 -20.24 31.98 40.63
N SER A 595 -18.99 31.51 40.58
CA SER A 595 -18.31 30.74 41.63
C SER A 595 -19.13 29.57 42.16
N LEU A 596 -18.65 28.36 41.80
CA LEU A 596 -18.73 27.20 42.68
C LEU A 596 -17.55 26.28 42.43
N THR A 597 -16.59 26.37 43.28
CA THR A 597 -15.60 25.38 43.65
C THR A 597 -16.29 24.24 44.39
N LEU A 598 -15.93 23.02 44.13
CA LEU A 598 -16.20 21.92 45.04
C LEU A 598 -14.88 21.23 45.42
N HIS A 599 -14.51 21.54 46.65
CA HIS A 599 -13.54 20.84 47.48
C HIS A 599 -14.20 19.63 48.15
N ASP A 600 -13.37 18.61 48.39
CA ASP A 600 -13.45 17.62 49.48
C ASP A 600 -14.60 16.60 49.50
N LEU A 601 -14.19 15.36 49.41
CA LEU A 601 -14.53 14.36 50.43
C LEU A 601 -13.49 13.23 50.47
N ASN A 602 -12.64 13.36 51.46
CA ASN A 602 -11.82 12.31 52.07
C ASN A 602 -12.66 11.51 53.05
N LEU A 603 -12.54 10.18 53.12
CA LEU A 603 -12.74 9.32 54.29
C LEU A 603 -12.28 7.90 53.90
N ARG A 604 -11.11 7.48 54.33
CA ARG A 604 -10.72 6.73 55.53
C ARG A 604 -11.46 5.40 55.76
N GLY A 605 -10.64 4.36 55.89
CA GLY A 605 -10.87 3.20 56.74
C GLY A 605 -10.40 1.94 56.09
N SER A 606 -9.24 1.52 56.30
CA SER A 606 -8.51 0.66 57.26
C SER A 606 -8.75 -0.81 57.04
N THR A 607 -7.63 -1.49 56.73
CA THR A 607 -7.03 -2.70 57.30
C THR A 607 -7.91 -3.92 57.52
N GLU A 608 -7.55 -5.08 56.98
CA GLU A 608 -6.74 -6.09 57.65
C GLU A 608 -6.57 -7.36 56.82
N THR A 609 -5.38 -7.84 56.83
CA THR A 609 -4.78 -9.13 56.69
C THR A 609 -5.66 -10.36 56.90
N SER A 610 -5.48 -11.43 56.11
CA SER A 610 -4.82 -12.67 56.52
C SER A 610 -4.95 -13.81 55.51
N ASN A 611 -3.84 -14.35 55.15
CA ASN A 611 -3.38 -15.75 55.10
C ASN A 611 -4.34 -16.88 54.76
N THR A 612 -3.76 -17.70 53.91
CA THR A 612 -3.58 -19.16 53.90
C THR A 612 -4.52 -20.01 53.08
N SER A 613 -3.94 -20.73 52.25
CA SER A 613 -3.66 -22.16 52.14
C SER A 613 -4.29 -22.82 50.92
N GLU A 614 -3.39 -23.50 50.27
CA GLU A 614 -3.51 -24.62 49.33
C GLU A 614 -4.78 -25.47 49.49
N LEU A 615 -5.30 -25.88 48.37
CA LEU A 615 -5.67 -27.29 48.16
C LEU A 615 -5.87 -27.58 46.66
N SER A 616 -5.06 -28.50 46.19
CA SER A 616 -5.19 -29.22 44.93
C SER A 616 -6.46 -30.05 44.88
N LEU A 617 -7.14 -30.05 43.75
CA LEU A 617 -7.97 -31.18 43.36
C LEU A 617 -8.03 -31.28 41.84
N SER A 618 -7.52 -32.39 41.35
CA SER A 618 -7.65 -32.93 40.02
C SER A 618 -9.09 -33.24 39.64
N ALA A 619 -9.47 -32.85 38.42
CA ALA A 619 -10.60 -33.47 37.75
C ALA A 619 -10.30 -33.58 36.24
N GLU A 620 -10.13 -34.84 35.84
CA GLU A 620 -10.11 -35.27 34.46
C GLU A 620 -11.44 -34.94 33.78
N THR A 621 -11.40 -34.37 32.55
CA THR A 621 -12.47 -34.52 31.60
C THR A 621 -11.91 -34.50 30.18
N LEU A 622 -12.28 -35.54 29.48
CA LEU A 622 -11.98 -35.95 28.12
C LEU A 622 -12.27 -34.83 27.10
N GLY A 623 -11.28 -34.51 26.29
CA GLY A 623 -11.42 -33.75 25.06
C GLY A 623 -11.31 -34.65 23.81
N PRO A 624 -11.95 -34.32 22.70
CA PRO A 624 -11.88 -35.14 21.50
C PRO A 624 -10.58 -34.92 20.73
N SER A 625 -10.03 -36.05 20.32
CA SER A 625 -8.82 -36.27 19.60
C SER A 625 -8.78 -35.62 18.21
N THR A 626 -7.71 -34.90 17.94
CA THR A 626 -7.22 -34.59 16.60
C THR A 626 -6.42 -35.77 16.06
N PRO A 627 -6.41 -36.04 14.75
CA PRO A 627 -5.58 -37.12 14.19
C PRO A 627 -4.12 -36.65 14.16
N SER A 628 -3.30 -37.45 14.80
CA SER A 628 -1.86 -37.31 14.94
C SER A 628 -1.09 -37.74 13.69
N ASP A 629 -0.03 -37.06 13.49
CA ASP A 629 1.26 -37.35 12.91
C ASP A 629 1.57 -38.81 12.54
N VAL A 630 1.98 -38.97 11.27
CA VAL A 630 2.71 -40.15 10.83
C VAL A 630 4.21 -39.86 11.03
N ASN A 631 4.75 -40.37 12.14
CA ASN A 631 6.18 -40.45 12.39
C ASN A 631 6.80 -41.57 11.57
N PHE A 632 7.70 -41.19 10.65
CA PHE A 632 8.67 -42.13 10.09
C PHE A 632 9.86 -42.22 11.03
N LEU A 633 10.03 -43.37 11.68
CA LEU A 633 11.19 -43.73 12.46
C LEU A 633 12.36 -44.05 11.51
N LEU A 634 13.37 -43.19 11.51
CA LEU A 634 14.72 -43.53 11.07
C LEU A 634 15.59 -43.70 12.33
N GLY A 635 16.37 -44.79 12.41
CA GLY A 635 17.18 -45.16 13.51
C GLY A 635 18.40 -44.23 13.74
N PRO A 636 19.03 -44.28 14.90
CA PRO A 636 19.97 -43.25 15.38
C PRO A 636 21.36 -43.23 14.73
N GLU A 637 21.68 -44.08 13.78
CA GLU A 637 23.02 -44.13 13.17
C GLU A 637 23.21 -43.33 11.87
N GLY A 638 22.13 -42.93 11.21
CA GLY A 638 22.20 -42.04 10.00
C GLY A 638 22.23 -40.56 10.32
N ALA A 639 21.88 -40.13 11.54
CA ALA A 639 21.74 -38.73 11.89
C ALA A 639 23.04 -38.00 12.21
N GLN A 640 24.12 -38.72 12.56
CA GLN A 640 25.40 -38.10 12.86
C GLN A 640 26.24 -37.79 11.63
N GLU A 641 26.24 -38.66 10.61
CA GLU A 641 26.97 -38.38 9.36
C GLU A 641 26.31 -37.27 8.52
N GLU A 642 24.97 -37.14 8.55
CA GLU A 642 24.28 -36.00 7.88
C GLU A 642 24.46 -34.68 8.61
N ALA A 643 24.62 -34.70 9.97
CA ALA A 643 24.88 -33.51 10.76
C ALA A 643 26.31 -32.99 10.54
N GLU A 644 27.30 -33.90 10.50
CA GLU A 644 28.69 -33.52 10.21
C GLU A 644 28.88 -33.07 8.77
N ALA A 645 28.23 -33.69 7.79
CA ALA A 645 28.23 -33.25 6.38
C ALA A 645 27.54 -31.89 6.18
N ARG A 646 26.49 -31.59 6.96
CA ARG A 646 25.84 -30.27 6.97
C ARG A 646 26.71 -29.21 7.63
N ASP A 647 27.42 -29.53 8.71
CA ASP A 647 28.33 -28.59 9.38
C ASP A 647 29.60 -28.34 8.55
N GLU A 648 30.12 -29.31 7.81
CA GLU A 648 31.22 -29.09 6.86
C GLU A 648 30.77 -28.27 5.64
N LEU A 649 29.57 -28.49 5.13
CA LEU A 649 28.99 -27.68 4.05
C LEU A 649 28.67 -26.25 4.53
N ASN A 650 28.17 -26.09 5.73
CA ASN A 650 27.95 -24.80 6.39
C ASN A 650 29.27 -24.08 6.74
N SER A 651 30.33 -24.81 7.14
CA SER A 651 31.64 -24.22 7.39
C SER A 651 32.32 -23.78 6.07
N LYS A 652 32.17 -24.54 4.99
CA LYS A 652 32.66 -24.18 3.66
C LYS A 652 31.85 -23.06 3.01
N ASN A 653 30.55 -22.95 3.31
CA ASN A 653 29.73 -21.82 2.91
C ASN A 653 29.92 -20.58 3.79
N ARG A 654 30.25 -20.72 5.08
CA ARG A 654 30.70 -19.62 5.95
C ARG A 654 32.05 -19.04 5.53
N SER A 655 32.97 -19.85 5.03
CA SER A 655 34.25 -19.37 4.48
C SER A 655 34.13 -18.76 3.06
N ARG A 656 33.05 -19.04 2.34
CA ARG A 656 32.56 -18.25 1.19
C ARG A 656 31.56 -17.20 1.67
N GLY A 657 31.91 -16.48 2.72
CA GLY A 657 31.24 -15.22 3.07
C GLY A 657 31.15 -14.40 1.78
N ILE A 658 29.94 -14.32 1.23
CA ILE A 658 29.65 -13.44 0.11
C ILE A 658 29.71 -12.02 0.69
N ASN A 659 30.91 -11.58 1.03
CA ASN A 659 31.25 -10.16 1.01
C ASN A 659 31.09 -9.75 -0.45
N ALA A 660 29.85 -9.49 -0.86
CA ALA A 660 29.58 -8.79 -2.08
C ALA A 660 30.06 -7.35 -1.88
N SER A 661 31.38 -7.21 -1.86
CA SER A 661 31.99 -5.90 -2.03
C SER A 661 31.47 -5.38 -3.35
N PHE A 662 30.86 -4.20 -3.30
CA PHE A 662 30.61 -3.43 -4.53
C PHE A 662 31.90 -3.36 -5.34
N PRO A 663 31.84 -3.13 -6.66
CA PRO A 663 33.04 -2.96 -7.45
C PRO A 663 34.00 -1.95 -6.81
N GLU A 664 35.30 -2.21 -6.92
CA GLU A 664 36.34 -1.36 -6.34
C GLU A 664 36.12 0.11 -6.68
N GLY A 665 36.16 0.99 -5.68
CA GLY A 665 35.92 2.43 -5.84
C GLY A 665 34.45 2.84 -5.85
N PHE A 666 33.47 1.91 -5.84
CA PHE A 666 32.06 2.27 -5.73
C PHE A 666 31.55 2.15 -4.29
N HIS A 667 31.06 3.27 -3.75
CA HIS A 667 30.50 3.36 -2.41
C HIS A 667 29.09 3.98 -2.46
N PRO A 668 28.02 3.21 -2.27
CA PRO A 668 26.68 3.77 -2.18
C PRO A 668 26.54 4.63 -0.92
N ARG A 669 25.68 5.64 -0.99
CA ARG A 669 25.37 6.46 0.19
C ARG A 669 24.63 5.62 1.22
N ARG A 670 25.09 5.68 2.48
CA ARG A 670 24.42 5.03 3.61
C ARG A 670 23.55 6.04 4.35
N SER A 671 22.47 5.53 4.98
CA SER A 671 21.59 6.33 5.83
C SER A 671 22.35 6.83 7.06
N SER A 672 22.14 8.10 7.40
CA SER A 672 22.65 8.68 8.65
C SER A 672 21.71 8.44 9.84
N GLN A 673 20.58 7.82 9.59
CA GLN A 673 19.53 7.57 10.59
C GLN A 673 19.84 6.31 11.39
N GLY A 674 20.58 6.09 12.27
CA GLY A 674 20.85 4.92 13.12
C GLY A 674 20.34 3.54 12.65
N PRO A 675 20.49 2.49 13.42
CA PRO A 675 19.99 1.15 13.07
C PRO A 675 18.46 1.18 12.90
N THR A 676 17.98 0.59 11.82
CA THR A 676 16.54 0.52 11.51
C THR A 676 15.85 -0.46 12.45
N ARG A 677 14.78 -0.03 13.10
CA ARG A 677 13.86 -0.92 13.83
C ARG A 677 12.95 -1.62 12.82
N MET A 678 13.40 -2.71 12.28
CA MET A 678 12.66 -3.51 11.32
C MET A 678 12.79 -4.99 11.67
N PRO A 679 11.68 -5.74 11.73
CA PRO A 679 11.73 -7.19 11.91
C PRO A 679 12.33 -7.83 10.66
N LEU A 680 13.56 -8.31 10.74
CA LEU A 680 14.27 -8.95 9.63
C LEU A 680 14.00 -10.45 9.57
N TYR A 681 13.67 -11.07 10.70
CA TYR A 681 13.34 -12.48 10.78
C TYR A 681 11.85 -12.69 10.48
N SER A 682 11.57 -13.71 9.69
CA SER A 682 10.19 -14.16 9.49
C SER A 682 9.76 -15.05 10.65
N SER A 683 8.60 -14.78 11.22
CA SER A 683 7.96 -15.75 12.11
C SER A 683 7.71 -17.06 11.36
N PRO A 684 7.93 -18.24 11.97
CA PRO A 684 7.65 -19.53 11.34
C PRO A 684 6.22 -19.64 10.77
N ILE A 685 5.26 -18.96 11.38
CA ILE A 685 3.87 -18.93 10.91
C ILE A 685 3.73 -18.31 9.51
N ALA A 686 4.66 -17.45 9.07
CA ALA A 686 4.66 -16.88 7.74
C ALA A 686 4.86 -17.93 6.63
N LYS A 687 5.34 -19.14 6.96
CA LYS A 687 5.42 -20.28 6.05
C LYS A 687 4.09 -21.01 5.89
N ASN A 688 3.09 -20.71 6.74
CA ASN A 688 1.78 -21.33 6.66
C ASN A 688 1.10 -21.02 5.30
N PRO A 689 0.58 -22.02 4.56
CA PRO A 689 -0.11 -21.85 3.28
C PRO A 689 -1.29 -20.87 3.33
N PHE A 690 -1.97 -20.78 4.46
CA PHE A 690 -3.07 -19.85 4.68
C PHE A 690 -2.61 -18.43 5.03
N MET A 691 -1.31 -18.22 5.17
CA MET A 691 -0.70 -16.90 5.32
C MET A 691 0.07 -16.52 4.05
N SER A 692 0.89 -17.42 3.53
CA SER A 692 1.65 -17.26 2.29
C SER A 692 1.17 -18.25 1.22
N PRO A 693 0.11 -17.95 0.46
CA PRO A 693 -0.45 -18.87 -0.51
C PRO A 693 0.52 -19.27 -1.62
N LEU A 694 1.57 -18.49 -1.88
CA LEU A 694 2.64 -18.88 -2.79
C LEU A 694 3.38 -20.14 -2.30
N LEU A 695 3.40 -20.43 -1.00
CA LEU A 695 4.06 -21.60 -0.41
C LEU A 695 3.13 -22.80 -0.24
N ALA A 696 1.84 -22.66 -0.61
CA ALA A 696 0.88 -23.75 -0.46
C ALA A 696 1.28 -24.98 -1.29
N PRO A 697 1.05 -26.21 -0.80
CA PRO A 697 1.26 -27.43 -1.60
C PRO A 697 0.46 -27.41 -2.90
N ASP A 698 0.96 -28.08 -3.92
CA ASP A 698 0.32 -28.13 -5.23
C ASP A 698 -1.11 -28.68 -5.18
N SER A 699 -1.35 -29.68 -4.31
CA SER A 699 -2.68 -30.24 -4.09
C SER A 699 -3.69 -29.20 -3.57
N MET A 700 -3.25 -28.25 -2.74
CA MET A 700 -4.11 -27.14 -2.29
C MET A 700 -4.34 -26.15 -3.43
N LEU A 701 -3.29 -25.76 -4.16
CA LEU A 701 -3.41 -24.79 -5.26
C LEU A 701 -4.30 -25.33 -6.40
N GLN A 702 -4.32 -26.64 -6.63
CA GLN A 702 -5.22 -27.26 -7.58
C GLN A 702 -6.71 -27.10 -7.24
N SER A 703 -7.06 -26.81 -5.98
CA SER A 703 -8.44 -26.54 -5.58
C SER A 703 -8.92 -25.12 -5.88
N LEU A 704 -8.02 -24.19 -6.22
CA LEU A 704 -8.39 -22.81 -6.54
C LEU A 704 -9.27 -22.74 -7.81
N PRO A 705 -10.23 -21.82 -7.85
CA PRO A 705 -11.00 -21.51 -9.06
C PRO A 705 -10.12 -20.75 -10.07
N PRO A 706 -10.64 -20.37 -11.26
CA PRO A 706 -9.96 -19.45 -12.17
C PRO A 706 -9.50 -18.18 -11.46
N VAL A 707 -8.24 -17.76 -11.69
CA VAL A 707 -7.62 -16.62 -11.01
C VAL A 707 -7.27 -15.54 -12.04
N HIS A 708 -7.68 -14.31 -11.74
CA HIS A 708 -7.36 -13.13 -12.51
C HIS A 708 -6.58 -12.14 -11.64
N ILE A 709 -5.32 -11.85 -12.01
CA ILE A 709 -4.45 -10.93 -11.28
C ILE A 709 -4.24 -9.66 -12.11
N VAL A 710 -4.37 -8.49 -11.45
CA VAL A 710 -3.97 -7.19 -12.00
C VAL A 710 -2.87 -6.63 -11.12
N ALA A 711 -1.64 -6.58 -11.61
CA ALA A 711 -0.46 -6.12 -10.88
C ALA A 711 0.06 -4.78 -11.41
N CYS A 712 0.96 -4.13 -10.68
CA CYS A 712 1.64 -2.91 -11.12
C CYS A 712 3.10 -3.21 -11.46
N ALA A 713 3.59 -2.65 -12.57
CA ALA A 713 4.97 -2.86 -13.01
C ALA A 713 6.00 -2.28 -12.03
N LEU A 714 5.63 -1.25 -11.25
CA LEU A 714 6.52 -0.58 -10.30
C LEU A 714 6.20 -0.89 -8.84
N ASP A 715 5.50 -2.00 -8.60
CA ASP A 715 5.09 -2.46 -7.29
C ASP A 715 6.22 -3.25 -6.60
N PRO A 716 6.57 -2.97 -5.34
CA PRO A 716 7.51 -3.79 -4.57
C PRO A 716 7.10 -5.27 -4.43
N ILE A 717 5.83 -5.61 -4.58
CA ILE A 717 5.34 -7.00 -4.53
C ILE A 717 4.86 -7.52 -5.91
N LEU A 718 5.39 -6.97 -7.02
CA LEU A 718 5.11 -7.48 -8.36
C LEU A 718 5.52 -8.95 -8.50
N ASP A 719 6.69 -9.32 -7.98
CA ASP A 719 7.23 -10.67 -8.09
C ASP A 719 6.35 -11.71 -7.37
N ASP A 720 5.62 -11.31 -6.33
CA ASP A 720 4.57 -12.12 -5.70
C ASP A 720 3.52 -12.55 -6.72
N SER A 721 3.00 -11.59 -7.48
CA SER A 721 1.97 -11.82 -8.51
C SER A 721 2.50 -12.69 -9.67
N VAL A 722 3.72 -12.42 -10.12
CA VAL A 722 4.35 -13.15 -11.24
C VAL A 722 4.62 -14.61 -10.86
N MET A 723 5.24 -14.84 -9.71
CA MET A 723 5.57 -16.20 -9.24
C MET A 723 4.31 -17.00 -8.91
N PHE A 724 3.29 -16.39 -8.32
CA PHE A 724 2.03 -17.05 -8.03
C PHE A 724 1.29 -17.45 -9.33
N ALA A 725 1.20 -16.52 -10.28
CA ALA A 725 0.61 -16.80 -11.60
C ALA A 725 1.36 -17.93 -12.35
N ARG A 726 2.70 -17.91 -12.30
CA ARG A 726 3.55 -18.94 -12.90
C ARG A 726 3.29 -20.30 -12.26
N ARG A 727 3.22 -20.35 -10.93
CA ARG A 727 2.96 -21.59 -10.20
C ARG A 727 1.60 -22.17 -10.53
N LEU A 728 0.53 -21.35 -10.57
CA LEU A 728 -0.80 -21.79 -10.99
C LEU A 728 -0.82 -22.29 -12.43
N ARG A 729 -0.13 -21.61 -13.35
CA ARG A 729 -0.04 -22.03 -14.76
C ARG A 729 0.65 -23.39 -14.90
N ASN A 730 1.73 -23.61 -14.16
CA ASN A 730 2.46 -24.89 -14.17
C ASN A 730 1.60 -26.06 -13.66
N LEU A 731 0.63 -25.76 -12.79
CA LEU A 731 -0.38 -26.73 -12.34
C LEU A 731 -1.58 -26.88 -13.28
N GLY A 732 -1.54 -26.25 -14.45
CA GLY A 732 -2.65 -26.28 -15.42
C GLY A 732 -3.89 -25.49 -14.99
N LYS A 733 -3.78 -24.58 -13.98
CA LYS A 733 -4.90 -23.77 -13.53
C LYS A 733 -5.14 -22.59 -14.46
N PRO A 734 -6.40 -22.26 -14.76
CA PRO A 734 -6.73 -21.04 -15.49
C PRO A 734 -6.28 -19.82 -14.72
N VAL A 735 -5.28 -19.10 -15.19
CA VAL A 735 -4.76 -17.88 -14.60
C VAL A 735 -4.50 -16.84 -15.67
N THR A 736 -4.84 -15.58 -15.37
CA THR A 736 -4.47 -14.43 -16.19
C THR A 736 -3.73 -13.42 -15.34
N LEU A 737 -2.65 -12.86 -15.87
CA LEU A 737 -1.92 -11.75 -15.28
C LEU A 737 -2.00 -10.56 -16.23
N ARG A 738 -2.41 -9.40 -15.71
CA ARG A 738 -2.33 -8.10 -16.39
C ARG A 738 -1.48 -7.18 -15.56
N VAL A 739 -0.58 -6.48 -16.21
CA VAL A 739 0.34 -5.57 -15.53
C VAL A 739 0.10 -4.17 -16.04
N VAL A 740 -0.14 -3.23 -15.12
CA VAL A 740 -0.29 -1.81 -15.42
C VAL A 740 1.04 -1.09 -15.24
N GLU A 741 1.39 -0.24 -16.20
CA GLU A 741 2.64 0.49 -16.22
C GLU A 741 2.54 1.82 -15.45
N ASP A 742 3.67 2.34 -14.97
CA ASP A 742 3.86 3.68 -14.39
C ASP A 742 2.95 4.02 -13.18
N LEU A 743 2.35 2.99 -12.54
CA LEU A 743 1.51 3.15 -11.36
C LEU A 743 2.14 2.47 -10.14
N PRO A 744 1.92 3.02 -8.93
CA PRO A 744 2.37 2.42 -7.68
C PRO A 744 1.41 1.32 -7.19
N HIS A 745 1.84 0.61 -6.13
CA HIS A 745 0.96 -0.23 -5.32
C HIS A 745 -0.28 0.56 -4.85
N GLY A 746 -1.45 -0.08 -4.76
CA GLY A 746 -2.66 0.57 -4.25
C GLY A 746 -3.35 1.53 -5.23
N PHE A 747 -3.16 1.38 -6.56
CA PHE A 747 -3.76 2.27 -7.56
C PHE A 747 -5.29 2.36 -7.51
N LEU A 748 -5.99 1.35 -6.96
CA LEU A 748 -7.45 1.36 -6.83
C LEU A 748 -7.93 2.50 -5.92
N SER A 749 -7.22 2.78 -4.83
CA SER A 749 -7.50 3.94 -3.97
C SER A 749 -7.28 5.26 -4.70
N LEU A 750 -6.52 5.26 -5.80
CA LEU A 750 -6.22 6.41 -6.63
C LEU A 750 -7.08 6.50 -7.91
N ALA A 751 -8.08 5.62 -8.07
CA ALA A 751 -8.85 5.45 -9.31
C ALA A 751 -9.51 6.75 -9.81
N SER A 752 -9.86 7.68 -8.92
CA SER A 752 -10.48 8.97 -9.29
C SER A 752 -9.48 10.05 -9.73
N LEU A 753 -8.17 9.88 -9.49
CA LEU A 753 -7.20 10.96 -9.63
C LEU A 753 -6.81 11.28 -11.09
N CYS A 754 -6.58 10.27 -11.90
CA CYS A 754 -6.12 10.48 -13.28
C CYS A 754 -6.68 9.44 -14.25
N GLN A 755 -6.38 9.60 -15.54
CA GLN A 755 -6.86 8.69 -16.57
C GLN A 755 -6.21 7.31 -16.45
N GLU A 756 -4.93 7.26 -16.15
CA GLU A 756 -4.15 6.03 -16.05
C GLU A 756 -4.68 5.14 -14.91
N THR A 757 -4.96 5.72 -13.74
CA THR A 757 -5.54 4.98 -12.60
C THR A 757 -6.97 4.51 -12.88
N ARG A 758 -7.79 5.31 -13.61
CA ARG A 758 -9.11 4.87 -14.05
C ARG A 758 -9.05 3.71 -15.03
N GLN A 759 -8.12 3.75 -15.98
CA GLN A 759 -7.92 2.65 -16.93
C GLN A 759 -7.48 1.37 -16.23
N ALA A 760 -6.58 1.48 -15.24
CA ALA A 760 -6.16 0.35 -14.42
C ALA A 760 -7.32 -0.24 -13.59
N ALA A 761 -8.17 0.61 -12.99
CA ALA A 761 -9.37 0.16 -12.29
C ALA A 761 -10.37 -0.53 -13.22
N ALA A 762 -10.53 -0.04 -14.46
CA ALA A 762 -11.38 -0.65 -15.47
C ALA A 762 -10.91 -2.06 -15.88
N LEU A 763 -9.59 -2.35 -15.85
CA LEU A 763 -9.06 -3.70 -16.05
C LEU A 763 -9.53 -4.67 -14.96
N CYS A 764 -9.61 -4.21 -13.70
CA CYS A 764 -10.16 -5.04 -12.62
C CYS A 764 -11.64 -5.38 -12.88
N VAL A 765 -12.44 -4.41 -13.31
CA VAL A 765 -13.84 -4.61 -13.70
C VAL A 765 -13.95 -5.60 -14.85
N GLU A 766 -13.11 -5.48 -15.87
CA GLU A 766 -13.05 -6.42 -17.00
C GLU A 766 -12.77 -7.86 -16.52
N ARG A 767 -11.83 -8.04 -15.57
CA ARG A 767 -11.51 -9.36 -15.03
C ARG A 767 -12.66 -9.92 -14.20
N ILE A 768 -13.34 -9.10 -13.41
CA ILE A 768 -14.55 -9.53 -12.69
C ILE A 768 -15.65 -9.97 -13.67
N ARG A 769 -15.86 -9.24 -14.77
CA ARG A 769 -16.83 -9.66 -15.80
C ARG A 769 -16.53 -11.03 -16.36
N LEU A 770 -15.26 -11.38 -16.58
CA LEU A 770 -14.87 -12.73 -17.04
C LEU A 770 -15.29 -13.82 -16.04
N VAL A 771 -15.15 -13.55 -14.74
CA VAL A 771 -15.60 -14.48 -13.69
C VAL A 771 -17.11 -14.63 -13.70
N LEU A 772 -17.85 -13.52 -13.85
CA LEU A 772 -19.31 -13.48 -13.75
C LEU A 772 -20.01 -13.89 -15.05
N SER A 773 -19.30 -13.95 -16.17
CA SER A 773 -19.86 -14.43 -17.45
C SER A 773 -20.13 -15.94 -17.39
N PRO A 774 -21.25 -16.42 -17.96
CA PRO A 774 -21.49 -17.86 -18.06
C PRO A 774 -20.33 -18.52 -18.83
N PRO A 775 -19.95 -19.76 -18.50
CA PRO A 775 -18.94 -20.47 -19.23
C PRO A 775 -19.35 -20.56 -20.71
N GLY A 776 -18.47 -20.11 -21.61
CA GLY A 776 -18.71 -20.26 -23.04
C GLY A 776 -18.94 -21.72 -23.42
N PRO A 777 -19.60 -22.01 -24.56
CA PRO A 777 -19.79 -23.37 -25.04
C PRO A 777 -18.41 -24.07 -25.09
N ALA A 778 -18.35 -25.26 -24.49
CA ALA A 778 -17.14 -26.07 -24.50
C ALA A 778 -16.67 -26.25 -25.95
N PRO A 779 -15.35 -26.10 -26.25
CA PRO A 779 -14.85 -26.39 -27.59
C PRO A 779 -15.24 -27.83 -27.95
N PRO A 780 -15.67 -28.07 -29.19
CA PRO A 780 -16.03 -29.42 -29.62
C PRO A 780 -14.83 -30.35 -29.37
N ARG A 781 -15.11 -31.47 -28.69
CA ARG A 781 -14.07 -32.50 -28.48
C ARG A 781 -13.52 -32.86 -29.85
N PRO A 782 -12.22 -32.91 -30.06
CA PRO A 782 -11.66 -33.43 -31.29
C PRO A 782 -12.17 -34.87 -31.44
N VAL A 783 -12.79 -35.15 -32.59
CA VAL A 783 -13.28 -36.48 -33.01
C VAL A 783 -12.10 -37.40 -33.26
#